data_e80f237900aad14e7bf924ac9b8ee238
#
_entry.id   e80f237900aad14e7bf924ac9b8ee238
#
_cell.length_a   1.000
_cell.length_b   1.000
_cell.length_c   1.000
_cell.angle_alpha   90.00
_cell.angle_beta   90.00
_cell.angle_gamma   90.00
#
_symmetry.space_group_name_H-M   'P 1'
#
loop_
_entity.id
_entity.type
_entity.pdbx_description
1 polymer ?
#
loop_
_entity_poly.entity_id
_entity_poly.type
_entity_poly.pdbx_seq_one_letter_code
_entity_poly.pdbx_strand_id
1 'polypeptide(L)'
;MTSSHHRNPLAQLTREQNERNAALLRNTPTLGREVRSEVLPFALDLTRAGVGAGADTTLAALEKTAATIAIESLVSLGRVNDIDHLGGGLELIGPLLMTLSVVDYGAKHYAIEHGHTSIGYYAALAALGFLPRERVIDSFRRSLDMAGHVSWVPGGTPIGSGRLGVSMPVGTGLALGLKAYHGKDAFVVCHTGDAGWISGQALNGFTAASLHGAPITFVMHKNGIQLSGTTKRIMDKDPRPIVSSLGITVLELPSLHDRPRLFEAYCEAYRLAQDGRPSLIYPIGFGPGEASTVQHFGEKYGIADRVAKFAADHKVATSTPIWIPGSLMSYRDAEAMTQCVFYVNGLAGGEAHHDGGMKGRDEASVLGNPMLALSTEEQQALTDLRAKPARQVVSSARPPHGTANLILDQADLAGIKLPTPDKWVSPRAGSEAAYAAVAKKYPASCFLVSCDLNPSTKLGKAAELLAPGHTFELSIQEQAATLLTNGLAFSSTQPQLNVFATFAAFMEGIAREGFEFWRYQRNLDGPNEGLNVLMHLSHVGACTGRDHFSGWSLDWVNLALGYLPYLRRFYAPADARAAFIAVRDAAAGMGGHIIAIPRDVLPVLTKQGTTEPIWSAEDAWEPVTALRTAPGAKAVVLALGAPAYVAVAAADRATAAGVPTDVFVVNGFPVPEAFFDGLAEKYQH
;
A
#
# COMPACT_ATOMS: atom_id res chain seq x y z
N MET A 1 47.09 -22.26 2.75
CA MET A 1 46.36 -21.64 1.62
C MET A 1 45.25 -20.80 2.23
N THR A 2 45.55 -19.55 2.50
CA THR A 2 44.59 -18.58 3.02
C THR A 2 43.77 -18.08 1.83
N SER A 3 42.53 -18.53 1.72
CA SER A 3 41.61 -18.00 0.73
C SER A 3 41.39 -16.51 1.04
N SER A 4 41.90 -15.66 0.19
CA SER A 4 41.52 -14.28 0.14
C SER A 4 40.04 -14.25 -0.24
N HIS A 5 39.16 -14.22 0.76
CA HIS A 5 37.77 -13.83 0.49
C HIS A 5 37.84 -12.42 -0.08
N HIS A 6 37.70 -12.30 -1.38
CA HIS A 6 37.34 -11.03 -2.00
C HIS A 6 36.14 -10.52 -1.24
N ARG A 7 36.36 -9.50 -0.40
CA ARG A 7 35.28 -8.84 0.32
C ARG A 7 34.34 -8.33 -0.76
N ASN A 8 33.18 -8.98 -0.88
CA ASN A 8 32.17 -8.54 -1.81
C ASN A 8 31.82 -7.08 -1.46
N PRO A 9 32.10 -6.10 -2.33
CA PRO A 9 31.80 -4.70 -2.05
C PRO A 9 30.34 -4.49 -1.68
N LEU A 10 29.43 -5.29 -2.26
CA LEU A 10 28.00 -5.28 -1.92
C LEU A 10 27.75 -5.72 -0.47
N ALA A 11 28.52 -6.66 0.08
CA ALA A 11 28.37 -7.09 1.48
C ALA A 11 28.81 -6.00 2.46
N GLN A 12 29.80 -5.19 2.11
CA GLN A 12 30.22 -4.04 2.89
C GLN A 12 29.18 -2.94 2.84
N LEU A 13 28.70 -2.58 1.65
CA LEU A 13 27.62 -1.61 1.45
C LEU A 13 26.34 -2.02 2.18
N THR A 14 25.96 -3.30 2.13
CA THR A 14 24.79 -3.81 2.86
C THR A 14 24.95 -3.64 4.37
N ARG A 15 26.14 -3.82 4.91
CA ARG A 15 26.41 -3.63 6.32
C ARG A 15 26.33 -2.16 6.72
N GLU A 16 27.00 -1.29 5.98
CA GLU A 16 26.94 0.16 6.19
C GLU A 16 25.51 0.69 6.05
N GLN A 17 24.75 0.18 5.10
CA GLN A 17 23.35 0.49 4.91
C GLN A 17 22.49 0.05 6.11
N ASN A 18 22.70 -1.16 6.61
CA ASN A 18 21.99 -1.67 7.78
C ASN A 18 22.32 -0.87 9.03
N GLU A 19 23.58 -0.47 9.22
CA GLU A 19 23.99 0.39 10.33
C GLU A 19 23.37 1.78 10.24
N ARG A 20 23.34 2.38 9.03
CA ARG A 20 22.67 3.65 8.76
C ARG A 20 21.18 3.56 9.03
N ASN A 21 20.52 2.50 8.55
CA ASN A 21 19.10 2.27 8.77
C ASN A 21 18.76 2.07 10.25
N ALA A 22 19.59 1.32 10.97
CA ALA A 22 19.42 1.15 12.41
C ALA A 22 19.64 2.45 13.18
N ALA A 23 20.57 3.31 12.74
CA ALA A 23 20.76 4.63 13.32
C ALA A 23 19.59 5.56 13.02
N LEU A 24 19.05 5.53 11.80
CA LEU A 24 17.88 6.29 11.39
C LEU A 24 16.66 5.91 12.23
N LEU A 25 16.40 4.61 12.41
CA LEU A 25 15.29 4.11 13.24
C LEU A 25 15.42 4.56 14.70
N ARG A 26 16.62 4.54 15.28
CA ARG A 26 16.85 4.99 16.67
C ARG A 26 16.68 6.49 16.85
N ASN A 27 17.09 7.28 15.85
CA ASN A 27 17.18 8.73 15.96
C ASN A 27 15.93 9.46 15.41
N THR A 28 15.00 8.73 14.78
CA THR A 28 13.81 9.32 14.17
C THR A 28 12.54 8.58 14.60
N PRO A 29 12.23 8.53 15.90
CA PRO A 29 11.06 7.79 16.42
C PRO A 29 9.72 8.39 16.01
N THR A 30 9.73 9.48 15.24
CA THR A 30 8.55 10.23 14.80
C THR A 30 8.20 10.04 13.34
N LEU A 31 8.91 9.16 12.62
CA LEU A 31 8.64 8.91 11.20
C LEU A 31 7.24 8.31 10.93
N GLY A 32 6.57 7.80 11.95
CA GLY A 32 5.18 7.39 11.90
C GLY A 32 4.17 8.51 12.18
N ARG A 33 4.61 9.77 12.35
CA ARG A 33 3.78 10.89 12.77
C ARG A 33 3.67 11.94 11.68
N GLU A 34 2.96 13.02 12.01
CA GLU A 34 2.84 14.20 11.18
C GLU A 34 4.21 14.83 10.90
N VAL A 35 4.55 14.97 9.62
CA VAL A 35 5.78 15.64 9.19
C VAL A 35 5.44 16.96 8.51
N ARG A 36 6.00 18.04 9.01
CA ARG A 36 5.85 19.40 8.44
C ARG A 36 7.03 19.71 7.55
N SER A 37 6.75 20.08 6.32
CA SER A 37 7.74 20.44 5.32
C SER A 37 7.49 21.85 4.80
N GLU A 38 8.56 22.60 4.60
CA GLU A 38 8.57 23.89 3.90
C GLU A 38 9.06 23.64 2.47
N VAL A 39 8.18 23.83 1.50
CA VAL A 39 8.46 23.48 0.10
C VAL A 39 8.24 24.67 -0.81
N LEU A 40 8.70 24.56 -2.06
CA LEU A 40 8.45 25.57 -3.06
C LEU A 40 6.95 25.83 -3.21
N PRO A 41 6.52 27.09 -3.28
CA PRO A 41 5.10 27.47 -3.28
C PRO A 41 4.49 27.32 -4.68
N PHE A 42 4.62 26.13 -5.27
CA PHE A 42 4.04 25.81 -6.56
C PHE A 42 2.76 25.00 -6.37
N ALA A 43 1.63 25.56 -6.77
CA ALA A 43 0.33 24.91 -6.71
C ALA A 43 -0.54 25.39 -7.88
N LEU A 44 -1.34 24.46 -8.43
CA LEU A 44 -2.32 24.71 -9.47
C LEU A 44 -3.73 24.45 -8.94
N ASP A 45 -4.66 25.23 -9.42
CA ASP A 45 -6.07 25.15 -9.02
C ASP A 45 -6.88 24.42 -10.10
N LEU A 46 -7.39 23.24 -9.76
CA LEU A 46 -8.19 22.39 -10.66
C LEU A 46 -9.52 23.00 -11.12
N THR A 47 -9.92 24.14 -10.54
CA THR A 47 -11.14 24.87 -10.96
C THR A 47 -10.87 25.91 -12.03
N ARG A 48 -9.60 26.15 -12.39
CA ARG A 48 -9.22 27.13 -13.40
C ARG A 48 -9.13 26.52 -14.80
N ALA A 49 -9.40 27.35 -15.79
CA ALA A 49 -9.20 26.98 -17.19
C ALA A 49 -7.72 27.17 -17.59
N GLY A 50 -7.01 26.07 -17.79
CA GLY A 50 -5.65 26.04 -18.31
C GLY A 50 -4.55 26.32 -17.27
N VAL A 51 -3.34 25.80 -17.56
CA VAL A 51 -2.17 25.88 -16.69
C VAL A 51 -1.57 27.30 -16.60
N GLY A 52 -1.71 28.10 -17.64
CA GLY A 52 -1.08 29.43 -17.77
C GLY A 52 0.41 29.34 -18.17
N ALA A 53 0.86 30.26 -19.01
CA ALA A 53 2.20 30.22 -19.59
C ALA A 53 3.33 30.25 -18.53
N GLY A 54 3.21 31.10 -17.50
CA GLY A 54 4.22 31.18 -16.45
C GLY A 54 4.31 29.91 -15.58
N ALA A 55 3.18 29.23 -15.35
CA ALA A 55 3.16 27.97 -14.62
C ALA A 55 3.71 26.82 -15.49
N ASP A 56 3.48 26.83 -16.79
CA ASP A 56 4.06 25.86 -17.73
C ASP A 56 5.59 25.96 -17.77
N THR A 57 6.14 27.19 -17.85
CA THR A 57 7.59 27.42 -17.77
C THR A 57 8.18 26.92 -16.44
N THR A 58 7.48 27.18 -15.34
CA THR A 58 7.91 26.69 -14.01
C THR A 58 7.90 25.16 -13.93
N LEU A 59 6.87 24.51 -14.46
CA LEU A 59 6.80 23.03 -14.54
C LEU A 59 7.95 22.47 -15.38
N ALA A 60 8.25 23.08 -16.55
CA ALA A 60 9.37 22.68 -17.39
C ALA A 60 10.71 22.77 -16.64
N ALA A 61 10.91 23.83 -15.89
CA ALA A 61 12.12 24.04 -15.11
C ALA A 61 12.24 23.01 -13.95
N LEU A 62 11.14 22.74 -13.25
CA LEU A 62 11.10 21.70 -12.19
C LEU A 62 11.33 20.31 -12.76
N GLU A 63 10.77 20.00 -13.94
CA GLU A 63 10.97 18.72 -14.63
C GLU A 63 12.44 18.48 -14.96
N LYS A 64 13.12 19.46 -15.56
CA LYS A 64 14.57 19.39 -15.85
C LYS A 64 15.41 19.26 -14.57
N THR A 65 15.04 20.02 -13.51
CA THR A 65 15.71 19.92 -12.21
C THR A 65 15.58 18.51 -11.62
N ALA A 66 14.37 17.93 -11.62
CA ALA A 66 14.14 16.59 -11.14
C ALA A 66 14.84 15.53 -12.00
N ALA A 67 14.81 15.67 -13.33
CA ALA A 67 15.52 14.78 -14.24
C ALA A 67 17.04 14.79 -13.98
N THR A 68 17.63 15.95 -13.72
CA THR A 68 19.04 16.07 -13.35
C THR A 68 19.34 15.32 -12.05
N ILE A 69 18.53 15.50 -11.00
CA ILE A 69 18.67 14.77 -9.73
C ILE A 69 18.57 13.25 -9.94
N ALA A 70 17.60 12.80 -10.72
CA ALA A 70 17.42 11.38 -11.03
C ALA A 70 18.65 10.80 -11.74
N ILE A 71 19.16 11.48 -12.74
CA ILE A 71 20.33 11.04 -13.52
C ILE A 71 21.60 11.03 -12.64
N GLU A 72 21.85 12.06 -11.86
CA GLU A 72 22.97 12.08 -10.92
C GLU A 72 22.90 10.92 -9.92
N SER A 73 21.71 10.64 -9.38
CA SER A 73 21.49 9.51 -8.47
C SER A 73 21.79 8.18 -9.15
N LEU A 74 21.33 7.98 -10.38
CA LEU A 74 21.58 6.74 -11.14
C LEU A 74 23.04 6.59 -11.54
N VAL A 75 23.74 7.66 -11.93
CA VAL A 75 25.19 7.64 -12.16
C VAL A 75 25.94 7.26 -10.90
N SER A 76 25.58 7.85 -9.75
CA SER A 76 26.14 7.51 -8.46
C SER A 76 25.90 6.05 -8.09
N LEU A 77 24.68 5.52 -8.34
CA LEU A 77 24.33 4.12 -8.12
C LEU A 77 25.08 3.20 -9.09
N GLY A 78 25.18 3.55 -10.36
CA GLY A 78 25.85 2.79 -11.42
C GLY A 78 27.34 2.54 -11.18
N ARG A 79 27.97 3.32 -10.29
CA ARG A 79 29.37 3.08 -9.83
C ARG A 79 29.49 1.86 -8.91
N VAL A 80 28.41 1.41 -8.30
CA VAL A 80 28.38 0.34 -7.30
C VAL A 80 27.40 -0.78 -7.59
N ASN A 81 26.44 -0.56 -8.52
CA ASN A 81 25.38 -1.51 -8.86
C ASN A 81 25.04 -1.43 -10.33
N ASP A 82 24.42 -2.48 -10.87
CA ASP A 82 24.08 -2.63 -12.29
C ASP A 82 22.63 -2.26 -12.60
N ILE A 83 21.77 -2.19 -11.59
CA ILE A 83 20.32 -2.12 -11.77
C ILE A 83 19.84 -0.68 -11.59
N ASP A 84 19.32 -0.12 -12.64
CA ASP A 84 18.62 1.16 -12.65
C ASP A 84 17.34 1.07 -13.53
N HIS A 85 16.42 2.01 -13.35
CA HIS A 85 15.17 2.12 -14.12
C HIS A 85 15.04 3.54 -14.66
N LEU A 86 16.00 3.99 -15.43
CA LEU A 86 16.09 5.36 -15.91
C LEU A 86 14.83 5.78 -16.69
N GLY A 87 14.42 5.01 -17.67
CA GLY A 87 13.33 5.37 -18.59
C GLY A 87 12.01 5.62 -17.87
N GLY A 88 11.56 4.64 -17.08
CA GLY A 88 10.33 4.75 -16.31
C GLY A 88 10.40 5.87 -15.25
N GLY A 89 11.55 6.04 -14.60
CA GLY A 89 11.76 7.13 -13.64
C GLY A 89 11.63 8.52 -14.28
N LEU A 90 12.27 8.74 -15.41
CA LEU A 90 12.20 10.02 -16.14
C LEU A 90 10.81 10.29 -16.70
N GLU A 91 10.11 9.25 -17.15
CA GLU A 91 8.75 9.36 -17.67
C GLU A 91 7.76 9.84 -16.61
N LEU A 92 7.91 9.35 -15.37
CA LEU A 92 7.04 9.72 -14.26
C LEU A 92 7.17 11.20 -13.86
N ILE A 93 8.34 11.82 -13.99
CA ILE A 93 8.66 13.13 -13.40
C ILE A 93 7.65 14.21 -13.80
N GLY A 94 7.42 14.42 -15.09
CA GLY A 94 6.53 15.49 -15.57
C GLY A 94 5.09 15.31 -15.08
N PRO A 95 4.44 14.16 -15.33
CA PRO A 95 3.10 13.88 -14.82
C PRO A 95 3.01 13.93 -13.29
N LEU A 96 4.03 13.48 -12.57
CA LEU A 96 4.03 13.54 -11.11
C LEU A 96 4.16 14.97 -10.57
N LEU A 97 4.99 15.82 -11.17
CA LEU A 97 5.07 17.24 -10.80
C LEU A 97 3.74 17.95 -11.02
N MET A 98 3.02 17.60 -12.10
CA MET A 98 1.65 18.07 -12.29
C MET A 98 0.74 17.60 -11.15
N THR A 99 0.80 16.33 -10.77
CA THR A 99 0.04 15.78 -9.63
C THR A 99 0.38 16.49 -8.32
N LEU A 100 1.67 16.65 -8.01
CA LEU A 100 2.13 17.32 -6.79
C LEU A 100 1.71 18.80 -6.72
N SER A 101 1.47 19.41 -7.87
CA SER A 101 0.98 20.79 -7.94
C SER A 101 -0.51 20.93 -7.60
N VAL A 102 -1.30 19.86 -7.70
CA VAL A 102 -2.75 19.89 -7.45
C VAL A 102 -3.18 19.18 -6.17
N VAL A 103 -2.30 18.38 -5.55
CA VAL A 103 -2.60 17.72 -4.26
C VAL A 103 -2.36 18.66 -3.09
N ASP A 104 -3.19 18.54 -2.06
CA ASP A 104 -3.13 19.37 -0.84
C ASP A 104 -2.75 18.59 0.42
N TYR A 105 -2.60 17.25 0.30
CA TYR A 105 -2.31 16.31 1.39
C TYR A 105 -3.40 16.24 2.48
N GLY A 106 -4.56 16.82 2.23
CA GLY A 106 -5.77 16.70 3.03
C GLY A 106 -6.85 15.99 2.25
N ALA A 107 -7.63 16.73 1.46
CA ALA A 107 -8.68 16.18 0.62
C ALA A 107 -8.15 15.55 -0.68
N LYS A 108 -6.98 15.98 -1.16
CA LYS A 108 -6.39 15.54 -2.42
C LYS A 108 -5.06 14.83 -2.20
N HIS A 109 -4.99 13.60 -2.66
CA HIS A 109 -3.84 12.70 -2.53
C HIS A 109 -3.49 12.02 -3.86
N TYR A 110 -2.44 11.20 -3.83
CA TYR A 110 -1.99 10.43 -4.98
C TYR A 110 -1.42 9.07 -4.57
N ALA A 111 -1.37 8.16 -5.54
CA ALA A 111 -0.75 6.85 -5.44
C ALA A 111 0.07 6.56 -6.70
N ILE A 112 1.09 5.71 -6.59
CA ILE A 112 1.91 5.27 -7.71
C ILE A 112 1.95 3.74 -7.69
N GLU A 113 1.32 3.11 -8.67
CA GLU A 113 1.22 1.66 -8.77
C GLU A 113 2.51 1.04 -9.33
N HIS A 114 3.13 1.64 -10.35
CA HIS A 114 4.35 1.16 -10.98
C HIS A 114 5.61 1.59 -10.20
N GLY A 115 5.83 0.95 -9.05
CA GLY A 115 6.81 1.35 -8.05
C GLY A 115 8.28 1.43 -8.51
N HIS A 116 8.65 0.74 -9.60
CA HIS A 116 10.00 0.79 -10.17
C HIS A 116 10.40 2.17 -10.70
N THR A 117 9.44 3.09 -10.86
CA THR A 117 9.69 4.49 -11.24
C THR A 117 10.12 5.37 -10.06
N SER A 118 10.47 4.77 -8.95
CA SER A 118 10.77 5.43 -7.66
C SER A 118 11.87 6.49 -7.74
N ILE A 119 12.86 6.38 -8.62
CA ILE A 119 13.86 7.43 -8.78
C ILE A 119 13.24 8.76 -9.26
N GLY A 120 12.30 8.69 -10.19
CA GLY A 120 11.55 9.86 -10.65
C GLY A 120 10.69 10.46 -9.54
N TYR A 121 10.08 9.60 -8.72
CA TYR A 121 9.30 10.00 -7.57
C TYR A 121 10.12 10.76 -6.53
N TYR A 122 11.26 10.22 -6.07
CA TYR A 122 12.11 10.91 -5.10
C TYR A 122 12.72 12.19 -5.68
N ALA A 123 13.11 12.16 -6.96
CA ALA A 123 13.67 13.34 -7.63
C ALA A 123 12.63 14.47 -7.78
N ALA A 124 11.39 14.17 -8.09
CA ALA A 124 10.32 15.17 -8.16
C ALA A 124 10.04 15.81 -6.78
N LEU A 125 10.02 15.00 -5.71
CA LEU A 125 9.89 15.50 -4.35
C LEU A 125 11.08 16.39 -3.95
N ALA A 126 12.30 16.00 -4.32
CA ALA A 126 13.49 16.82 -4.06
C ALA A 126 13.49 18.13 -4.85
N ALA A 127 13.04 18.11 -6.10
CA ALA A 127 12.93 19.33 -6.91
C ALA A 127 11.94 20.35 -6.32
N LEU A 128 10.91 19.90 -5.61
CA LEU A 128 9.96 20.74 -4.87
C LEU A 128 10.45 21.11 -3.46
N GLY A 129 11.52 20.50 -2.97
CA GLY A 129 12.10 20.81 -1.66
C GLY A 129 11.60 19.96 -0.50
N PHE A 130 10.85 18.88 -0.72
CA PHE A 130 10.47 17.94 0.34
C PHE A 130 11.66 17.18 0.92
N LEU A 131 12.67 16.94 0.09
CA LEU A 131 13.89 16.20 0.41
C LEU A 131 15.11 16.99 -0.04
N PRO A 132 16.24 16.91 0.69
CA PRO A 132 17.52 17.38 0.18
C PRO A 132 17.92 16.58 -1.07
N ARG A 133 18.41 17.28 -2.10
CA ARG A 133 18.88 16.67 -3.35
C ARG A 133 19.94 15.59 -3.09
N GLU A 134 20.90 15.90 -2.24
CA GLU A 134 22.02 15.03 -1.89
C GLU A 134 21.53 13.72 -1.27
N ARG A 135 20.43 13.76 -0.52
CA ARG A 135 19.84 12.55 0.06
C ARG A 135 19.35 11.58 -1.03
N VAL A 136 18.76 12.06 -2.11
CA VAL A 136 18.33 11.22 -3.23
C VAL A 136 19.55 10.61 -3.91
N ILE A 137 20.57 11.42 -4.21
CA ILE A 137 21.78 10.98 -4.90
C ILE A 137 22.54 9.92 -4.10
N ASP A 138 22.67 10.12 -2.78
CA ASP A 138 23.48 9.27 -1.92
C ASP A 138 22.75 8.04 -1.38
N SER A 139 21.41 8.10 -1.29
CA SER A 139 20.63 7.08 -0.56
C SER A 139 19.76 6.21 -1.45
N PHE A 140 19.49 6.56 -2.70
CA PHE A 140 18.64 5.77 -3.58
C PHE A 140 19.15 4.34 -3.70
N ARG A 141 18.30 3.36 -3.40
CA ARG A 141 18.60 1.92 -3.32
C ARG A 141 19.69 1.53 -2.32
N ARG A 142 20.11 2.45 -1.45
CA ARG A 142 21.15 2.25 -0.43
C ARG A 142 20.64 2.40 0.99
N SER A 143 19.38 2.81 1.16
CA SER A 143 18.73 2.95 2.47
C SER A 143 17.26 2.53 2.43
N LEU A 144 16.67 2.28 3.61
CA LEU A 144 15.27 1.86 3.74
C LEU A 144 14.28 2.93 3.27
N ASP A 145 14.64 4.19 3.40
CA ASP A 145 13.81 5.34 3.07
C ASP A 145 13.84 5.72 1.58
N MET A 146 14.81 5.18 0.84
CA MET A 146 15.00 5.42 -0.60
C MET A 146 15.05 4.10 -1.36
N ALA A 147 14.05 3.25 -1.13
CA ALA A 147 13.97 1.94 -1.76
C ALA A 147 13.83 2.03 -3.29
N GLY A 148 14.22 0.97 -3.99
CA GLY A 148 14.07 0.85 -5.45
C GLY A 148 12.61 0.76 -5.93
N HIS A 149 11.66 0.75 -5.01
CA HIS A 149 10.23 0.91 -5.26
C HIS A 149 9.69 2.05 -4.39
N VAL A 150 8.59 2.65 -4.82
CA VAL A 150 8.00 3.79 -4.12
C VAL A 150 7.71 3.42 -2.67
N SER A 151 8.29 4.16 -1.75
CA SER A 151 8.01 4.08 -0.32
C SER A 151 7.73 5.49 0.24
N TRP A 152 7.08 5.52 1.41
CA TRP A 152 6.77 6.79 2.03
C TRP A 152 8.04 7.58 2.41
N VAL A 153 8.03 8.85 2.07
CA VAL A 153 8.99 9.87 2.50
C VAL A 153 8.20 11.18 2.72
N PRO A 154 8.76 12.20 3.37
CA PRO A 154 8.09 13.49 3.50
C PRO A 154 7.55 14.01 2.17
N GLY A 155 6.27 14.36 2.13
CA GLY A 155 5.56 14.77 0.91
C GLY A 155 5.20 13.63 -0.05
N GLY A 156 5.61 12.42 0.25
CA GLY A 156 5.33 11.24 -0.55
C GLY A 156 3.92 10.69 -0.38
N THR A 157 3.58 9.74 -1.25
CA THR A 157 2.32 9.00 -1.13
C THR A 157 2.32 8.15 0.15
N PRO A 158 1.19 8.04 0.85
CA PRO A 158 1.07 7.12 1.97
C PRO A 158 1.07 5.63 1.54
N ILE A 159 0.91 5.37 0.23
CA ILE A 159 0.82 4.03 -0.34
C ILE A 159 2.17 3.63 -0.92
N GLY A 160 2.93 2.81 -0.21
CA GLY A 160 4.12 2.16 -0.77
C GLY A 160 3.73 1.18 -1.87
N SER A 161 4.59 0.99 -2.84
CA SER A 161 4.36 0.09 -3.96
C SER A 161 5.48 -0.93 -4.10
N GLY A 162 5.21 -2.02 -4.79
CA GLY A 162 6.19 -3.09 -5.04
C GLY A 162 5.62 -4.18 -5.93
N ARG A 163 4.35 -4.47 -5.80
CA ARG A 163 3.63 -5.44 -6.60
C ARG A 163 2.59 -4.74 -7.47
N LEU A 164 2.60 -5.03 -8.77
CA LEU A 164 1.65 -4.46 -9.72
C LEU A 164 0.23 -4.99 -9.49
N GLY A 165 -0.77 -4.13 -9.74
CA GLY A 165 -2.19 -4.44 -9.65
C GLY A 165 -2.82 -4.29 -8.27
N VAL A 166 -2.04 -3.94 -7.23
CA VAL A 166 -2.57 -3.81 -5.85
C VAL A 166 -2.84 -2.37 -5.44
N SER A 167 -2.06 -1.41 -5.93
CA SER A 167 -2.22 -0.01 -5.53
C SER A 167 -3.48 0.65 -6.11
N MET A 168 -4.09 0.08 -7.15
CA MET A 168 -5.34 0.61 -7.73
C MET A 168 -6.54 0.42 -6.79
N PRO A 169 -6.85 -0.80 -6.30
CA PRO A 169 -7.92 -0.96 -5.30
C PRO A 169 -7.58 -0.27 -3.97
N VAL A 170 -6.29 -0.18 -3.57
CA VAL A 170 -5.87 0.59 -2.39
C VAL A 170 -6.13 2.09 -2.60
N GLY A 171 -5.76 2.64 -3.76
CA GLY A 171 -6.05 4.03 -4.13
C GLY A 171 -7.55 4.32 -4.18
N THR A 172 -8.35 3.34 -4.64
CA THR A 172 -9.81 3.42 -4.60
C THR A 172 -10.33 3.52 -3.16
N GLY A 173 -9.81 2.68 -2.25
CA GLY A 173 -10.16 2.76 -0.82
C GLY A 173 -9.76 4.09 -0.19
N LEU A 174 -8.57 4.60 -0.50
CA LEU A 174 -8.14 5.94 -0.06
C LEU A 174 -9.14 7.01 -0.54
N ALA A 175 -9.51 6.98 -1.82
CA ALA A 175 -10.44 7.96 -2.39
C ALA A 175 -11.82 7.90 -1.72
N LEU A 176 -12.35 6.70 -1.45
CA LEU A 176 -13.62 6.52 -0.77
C LEU A 176 -13.58 7.01 0.67
N GLY A 177 -12.50 6.74 1.39
CA GLY A 177 -12.31 7.26 2.74
C GLY A 177 -12.19 8.78 2.77
N LEU A 178 -11.41 9.38 1.86
CA LEU A 178 -11.33 10.84 1.74
C LEU A 178 -12.70 11.46 1.39
N LYS A 179 -13.49 10.81 0.53
CA LYS A 179 -14.85 11.24 0.22
C LYS A 179 -15.75 11.28 1.46
N ALA A 180 -15.61 10.31 2.36
CA ALA A 180 -16.38 10.30 3.60
C ALA A 180 -16.02 11.48 4.53
N TYR A 181 -14.76 11.91 4.55
CA TYR A 181 -14.29 13.02 5.39
C TYR A 181 -14.39 14.40 4.74
N HIS A 182 -14.20 14.49 3.41
CA HIS A 182 -14.05 15.75 2.68
C HIS A 182 -15.13 15.98 1.62
N GLY A 183 -16.05 15.03 1.44
CA GLY A 183 -17.16 15.15 0.48
C GLY A 183 -16.65 15.34 -0.95
N LYS A 184 -17.13 16.40 -1.61
CA LYS A 184 -16.80 16.71 -3.02
C LYS A 184 -15.39 17.23 -3.25
N ASP A 185 -14.68 17.64 -2.20
CA ASP A 185 -13.31 18.14 -2.33
C ASP A 185 -12.28 16.98 -2.44
N ALA A 186 -12.72 15.76 -2.12
CA ALA A 186 -11.89 14.57 -2.21
C ALA A 186 -11.48 14.26 -3.65
N PHE A 187 -10.20 13.97 -3.85
CA PHE A 187 -9.68 13.56 -5.14
C PHE A 187 -8.37 12.77 -4.99
N VAL A 188 -8.25 11.66 -5.70
CA VAL A 188 -7.03 10.85 -5.74
C VAL A 188 -6.56 10.69 -7.18
N VAL A 189 -5.26 10.93 -7.40
CA VAL A 189 -4.58 10.63 -8.66
C VAL A 189 -3.77 9.36 -8.49
N CYS A 190 -4.09 8.29 -9.21
CA CYS A 190 -3.39 7.01 -9.16
C CYS A 190 -2.62 6.78 -10.46
N HIS A 191 -1.29 6.91 -10.43
CA HIS A 191 -0.43 6.61 -11.57
C HIS A 191 -0.28 5.11 -11.74
N THR A 192 -0.51 4.59 -12.95
CA THR A 192 -0.38 3.17 -13.29
C THR A 192 0.39 2.98 -14.60
N GLY A 193 1.08 1.86 -14.73
CA GLY A 193 1.76 1.48 -15.97
C GLY A 193 0.81 0.83 -16.99
N ASP A 194 1.27 0.77 -18.25
CA ASP A 194 0.52 0.14 -19.35
C ASP A 194 0.43 -1.39 -19.28
N ALA A 195 1.09 -2.01 -18.31
CA ALA A 195 0.92 -3.41 -17.91
C ALA A 195 0.17 -3.55 -16.58
N GLY A 196 0.20 -2.54 -15.72
CA GLY A 196 -0.37 -2.57 -14.37
C GLY A 196 -1.90 -2.67 -14.36
N TRP A 197 -2.57 -2.08 -15.35
CA TRP A 197 -4.02 -1.98 -15.41
C TRP A 197 -4.79 -3.31 -15.45
N ILE A 198 -4.13 -4.40 -15.82
CA ILE A 198 -4.70 -5.77 -15.87
C ILE A 198 -4.04 -6.72 -14.88
N SER A 199 -2.99 -6.28 -14.20
CA SER A 199 -2.25 -7.11 -13.24
C SER A 199 -3.00 -7.26 -11.93
N GLY A 200 -2.87 -8.42 -11.28
CA GLY A 200 -3.42 -8.66 -9.96
C GLY A 200 -4.89 -8.27 -9.83
N GLN A 201 -5.19 -7.35 -8.92
CA GLN A 201 -6.55 -6.90 -8.59
C GLN A 201 -6.95 -5.57 -9.25
N ALA A 202 -6.20 -5.11 -10.26
CA ALA A 202 -6.44 -3.82 -10.89
C ALA A 202 -7.86 -3.69 -11.48
N LEU A 203 -8.34 -4.69 -12.23
CA LEU A 203 -9.69 -4.68 -12.80
C LEU A 203 -10.78 -4.59 -11.73
N ASN A 204 -10.59 -5.28 -10.61
CA ASN A 204 -11.50 -5.20 -9.48
C ASN A 204 -11.44 -3.81 -8.82
N GLY A 205 -10.27 -3.16 -8.82
CA GLY A 205 -10.11 -1.76 -8.39
C GLY A 205 -10.95 -0.80 -9.24
N PHE A 206 -10.95 -0.95 -10.55
CA PHE A 206 -11.82 -0.16 -11.44
C PHE A 206 -13.30 -0.41 -11.18
N THR A 207 -13.69 -1.69 -11.04
CA THR A 207 -15.08 -2.06 -10.75
C THR A 207 -15.55 -1.45 -9.42
N ALA A 208 -14.75 -1.57 -8.37
CA ALA A 208 -15.06 -0.98 -7.06
C ALA A 208 -15.13 0.56 -7.11
N ALA A 209 -14.22 1.20 -7.86
CA ALA A 209 -14.23 2.65 -8.02
C ALA A 209 -15.53 3.14 -8.68
N SER A 210 -15.97 2.47 -9.73
CA SER A 210 -17.22 2.78 -10.42
C SER A 210 -18.45 2.50 -9.56
N LEU A 211 -18.51 1.32 -8.93
CA LEU A 211 -19.67 0.88 -8.13
C LEU A 211 -19.95 1.85 -6.97
N HIS A 212 -18.92 2.34 -6.30
CA HIS A 212 -19.04 3.20 -5.13
C HIS A 212 -18.80 4.69 -5.42
N GLY A 213 -18.61 5.04 -6.69
CA GLY A 213 -18.39 6.42 -7.10
C GLY A 213 -17.18 7.05 -6.42
N ALA A 214 -16.02 6.37 -6.48
CA ALA A 214 -14.80 6.86 -5.89
C ALA A 214 -14.28 8.11 -6.61
N PRO A 215 -13.88 9.17 -5.90
CA PRO A 215 -13.31 10.38 -6.50
C PRO A 215 -11.85 10.16 -6.90
N ILE A 216 -11.62 9.29 -7.89
CA ILE A 216 -10.30 8.88 -8.34
C ILE A 216 -10.14 9.03 -9.85
N THR A 217 -8.95 9.46 -10.27
CA THR A 217 -8.50 9.30 -11.66
C THR A 217 -7.28 8.39 -11.71
N PHE A 218 -7.27 7.47 -12.66
CA PHE A 218 -6.10 6.67 -12.97
C PHE A 218 -5.35 7.35 -14.12
N VAL A 219 -4.04 7.45 -14.03
CA VAL A 219 -3.17 8.04 -15.07
C VAL A 219 -2.31 6.93 -15.65
N MET A 220 -2.55 6.56 -16.88
CA MET A 220 -1.82 5.46 -17.52
C MET A 220 -0.52 5.95 -18.14
N HIS A 221 0.60 5.46 -17.61
CA HIS A 221 1.92 5.64 -18.19
C HIS A 221 2.16 4.58 -19.26
N LYS A 222 2.15 5.03 -20.52
CA LYS A 222 2.23 4.15 -21.67
C LYS A 222 3.56 4.34 -22.40
N ASN A 223 4.57 3.59 -22.00
CA ASN A 223 5.87 3.61 -22.65
C ASN A 223 6.02 2.52 -23.73
N GLY A 224 5.06 1.61 -23.85
CA GLY A 224 5.05 0.54 -24.85
C GLY A 224 6.05 -0.58 -24.59
N ILE A 225 6.71 -0.59 -23.42
CA ILE A 225 7.80 -1.51 -23.07
C ILE A 225 7.58 -2.08 -21.68
N GLN A 226 7.85 -3.38 -21.55
CA GLN A 226 7.89 -4.12 -20.30
C GLN A 226 9.23 -4.85 -20.18
N LEU A 227 9.53 -5.42 -19.01
CA LEU A 227 10.78 -6.13 -18.75
C LEU A 227 11.11 -7.19 -19.83
N SER A 228 10.11 -7.97 -20.27
CA SER A 228 10.30 -9.09 -21.19
C SER A 228 10.09 -8.74 -22.67
N GLY A 229 9.78 -7.49 -23.02
CA GLY A 229 9.56 -7.08 -24.41
C GLY A 229 8.57 -5.92 -24.57
N THR A 230 8.13 -5.67 -25.78
CA THR A 230 7.13 -4.63 -26.04
C THR A 230 5.78 -4.99 -25.45
N THR A 231 5.05 -3.99 -24.98
CA THR A 231 3.68 -4.18 -24.44
C THR A 231 2.79 -4.89 -25.45
N LYS A 232 2.87 -4.53 -26.73
CA LYS A 232 2.11 -5.18 -27.82
C LYS A 232 2.38 -6.68 -27.93
N ARG A 233 3.63 -7.12 -27.68
CA ARG A 233 4.00 -8.55 -27.73
C ARG A 233 3.47 -9.33 -26.53
N ILE A 234 3.42 -8.70 -25.38
CA ILE A 234 3.10 -9.37 -24.11
C ILE A 234 1.61 -9.24 -23.80
N MET A 235 1.02 -8.09 -24.12
CA MET A 235 -0.37 -7.79 -23.88
C MET A 235 -0.89 -6.82 -24.95
N ASP A 236 -1.63 -7.34 -25.91
CA ASP A 236 -2.06 -6.64 -27.14
C ASP A 236 -3.45 -5.97 -27.02
N LYS A 237 -4.03 -5.95 -25.82
CA LYS A 237 -5.38 -5.41 -25.63
C LYS A 237 -5.37 -3.90 -25.42
N ASP A 238 -6.33 -3.23 -26.06
CA ASP A 238 -6.62 -1.84 -25.78
C ASP A 238 -7.38 -1.74 -24.45
N PRO A 239 -6.85 -1.04 -23.43
CA PRO A 239 -7.53 -0.91 -22.15
C PRO A 239 -8.81 -0.08 -22.22
N ARG A 240 -8.93 0.88 -23.14
CA ARG A 240 -10.04 1.85 -23.20
C ARG A 240 -11.42 1.21 -23.23
N PRO A 241 -11.76 0.30 -24.19
CA PRO A 241 -13.08 -0.32 -24.20
C PRO A 241 -13.32 -1.21 -22.97
N ILE A 242 -12.28 -1.85 -22.45
CA ILE A 242 -12.38 -2.74 -21.30
C ILE A 242 -12.71 -1.95 -20.03
N VAL A 243 -11.93 -0.92 -19.72
CA VAL A 243 -12.16 -0.12 -18.50
C VAL A 243 -13.44 0.72 -18.62
N SER A 244 -13.82 1.17 -19.82
CA SER A 244 -15.09 1.85 -20.05
C SER A 244 -16.28 0.93 -19.75
N SER A 245 -16.19 -0.36 -20.09
CA SER A 245 -17.26 -1.33 -19.77
C SER A 245 -17.42 -1.57 -18.26
N LEU A 246 -16.37 -1.27 -17.48
CA LEU A 246 -16.40 -1.30 -16.01
C LEU A 246 -16.91 0.02 -15.39
N GLY A 247 -17.35 0.98 -16.21
CA GLY A 247 -17.89 2.25 -15.74
C GLY A 247 -16.86 3.36 -15.51
N ILE A 248 -15.64 3.21 -16.01
CA ILE A 248 -14.59 4.24 -15.93
C ILE A 248 -14.67 5.17 -17.13
N THR A 249 -14.72 6.48 -16.90
CA THR A 249 -14.71 7.49 -17.97
C THR A 249 -13.29 7.63 -18.52
N VAL A 250 -13.07 7.36 -19.80
CA VAL A 250 -11.76 7.51 -20.44
C VAL A 250 -11.59 8.92 -20.96
N LEU A 251 -10.53 9.60 -20.54
CA LEU A 251 -10.09 10.93 -20.98
C LEU A 251 -8.83 10.77 -21.83
N GLU A 252 -8.97 10.91 -23.13
CA GLU A 252 -7.84 10.77 -24.06
C GLU A 252 -7.08 12.09 -24.23
N LEU A 253 -5.75 11.99 -24.29
CA LEU A 253 -4.88 13.12 -24.60
C LEU A 253 -3.70 12.65 -25.49
N PRO A 254 -3.06 13.58 -26.22
CA PRO A 254 -1.94 13.20 -27.07
C PRO A 254 -0.77 12.57 -26.31
N SER A 255 -0.39 13.16 -25.17
CA SER A 255 0.76 12.73 -24.36
C SER A 255 0.62 13.21 -22.91
N LEU A 256 1.13 12.42 -21.95
CA LEU A 256 1.26 12.87 -20.56
C LEU A 256 2.31 14.00 -20.39
N HIS A 257 3.18 14.20 -21.40
CA HIS A 257 4.17 15.27 -21.42
C HIS A 257 3.66 16.56 -22.09
N ASP A 258 2.43 16.56 -22.63
CA ASP A 258 1.71 17.78 -23.02
C ASP A 258 1.08 18.39 -21.77
N ARG A 259 1.86 19.21 -21.06
CA ARG A 259 1.44 19.77 -19.77
C ARG A 259 0.11 20.52 -19.80
N PRO A 260 -0.18 21.39 -20.80
CA PRO A 260 -1.50 22.02 -20.92
C PRO A 260 -2.64 21.01 -21.03
N ARG A 261 -2.51 20.01 -21.88
CA ARG A 261 -3.54 18.98 -22.07
C ARG A 261 -3.69 18.05 -20.88
N LEU A 262 -2.59 17.72 -20.21
CA LEU A 262 -2.64 16.93 -18.98
C LEU A 262 -3.36 17.68 -17.87
N PHE A 263 -3.12 18.98 -17.73
CA PHE A 263 -3.82 19.80 -16.75
C PHE A 263 -5.33 19.91 -17.06
N GLU A 264 -5.70 20.14 -18.32
CA GLU A 264 -7.10 20.11 -18.77
C GLU A 264 -7.77 18.77 -18.41
N ALA A 265 -7.07 17.65 -18.64
CA ALA A 265 -7.56 16.32 -18.28
C ALA A 265 -7.72 16.15 -16.76
N TYR A 266 -6.82 16.71 -15.95
CA TYR A 266 -6.97 16.71 -14.48
C TYR A 266 -8.15 17.55 -14.02
N CYS A 267 -8.38 18.72 -14.61
CA CYS A 267 -9.56 19.53 -14.31
C CYS A 267 -10.87 18.78 -14.63
N GLU A 268 -10.95 18.13 -15.78
CA GLU A 268 -12.11 17.32 -16.15
C GLU A 268 -12.26 16.09 -15.25
N ALA A 269 -11.17 15.39 -14.93
CA ALA A 269 -11.18 14.26 -14.00
C ALA A 269 -11.67 14.67 -12.61
N TYR A 270 -11.23 15.84 -12.12
CA TYR A 270 -11.71 16.38 -10.85
C TYR A 270 -13.21 16.72 -10.88
N ARG A 271 -13.69 17.34 -11.96
CA ARG A 271 -15.11 17.61 -12.15
C ARG A 271 -15.95 16.30 -12.16
N LEU A 272 -15.47 15.28 -12.88
CA LEU A 272 -16.10 13.96 -12.88
C LEU A 272 -16.11 13.32 -11.48
N ALA A 273 -15.02 13.44 -10.75
CA ALA A 273 -14.90 12.92 -9.40
C ALA A 273 -15.91 13.54 -8.41
N GLN A 274 -16.20 14.85 -8.57
CA GLN A 274 -17.23 15.52 -7.76
C GLN A 274 -18.64 14.94 -7.98
N ASP A 275 -18.86 14.34 -9.16
CA ASP A 275 -20.10 13.63 -9.52
C ASP A 275 -20.06 12.13 -9.22
N GLY A 276 -19.00 11.65 -8.54
CA GLY A 276 -18.78 10.24 -8.23
C GLY A 276 -18.47 9.38 -9.47
N ARG A 277 -17.86 9.96 -10.48
CA ARG A 277 -17.48 9.31 -11.74
C ARG A 277 -15.97 9.15 -11.81
N PRO A 278 -15.43 7.97 -11.56
CA PRO A 278 -14.01 7.72 -11.73
C PRO A 278 -13.59 7.79 -13.19
N SER A 279 -12.32 8.14 -13.44
CA SER A 279 -11.80 8.32 -14.78
C SER A 279 -10.44 7.66 -14.99
N LEU A 280 -10.10 7.44 -16.25
CA LEU A 280 -8.78 7.03 -16.71
C LEU A 280 -8.27 8.08 -17.70
N ILE A 281 -7.16 8.73 -17.38
CA ILE A 281 -6.41 9.57 -18.29
C ILE A 281 -5.50 8.67 -19.13
N TYR A 282 -5.76 8.63 -20.42
CA TYR A 282 -5.11 7.72 -21.35
C TYR A 282 -4.37 8.47 -22.44
N PRO A 283 -3.02 8.39 -22.51
CA PRO A 283 -2.27 8.94 -23.63
C PRO A 283 -2.44 8.06 -24.87
N ILE A 284 -2.87 8.66 -25.98
CA ILE A 284 -2.94 8.00 -27.29
C ILE A 284 -1.53 7.61 -27.73
N GLY A 285 -0.57 8.49 -27.48
CA GLY A 285 0.86 8.27 -27.66
C GLY A 285 1.65 9.11 -26.68
N PHE A 286 2.96 9.04 -26.75
CA PHE A 286 3.84 9.97 -26.04
C PHE A 286 4.08 11.27 -26.83
N GLY A 287 3.23 11.61 -27.70
CA GLY A 287 3.34 12.46 -28.84
C GLY A 287 3.30 11.58 -30.11
N PRO A 288 3.09 12.12 -31.27
CA PRO A 288 3.11 11.34 -32.49
C PRO A 288 4.50 10.71 -32.63
N GLY A 289 4.54 9.37 -32.51
CA GLY A 289 5.68 8.62 -32.99
C GLY A 289 5.82 8.86 -34.51
N GLU A 290 7.01 8.72 -35.03
CA GLU A 290 7.26 8.99 -36.45
C GLU A 290 8.03 7.89 -37.12
N ALA A 291 7.74 7.68 -38.39
CA ALA A 291 8.58 6.86 -39.28
C ALA A 291 9.89 7.62 -39.58
N SER A 292 11.01 6.94 -39.49
CA SER A 292 12.34 7.53 -39.68
C SER A 292 13.34 6.48 -40.20
N THR A 293 14.62 6.85 -40.23
CA THR A 293 15.73 5.95 -40.36
C THR A 293 16.68 6.07 -39.20
N VAL A 294 17.52 5.07 -38.97
CA VAL A 294 18.55 5.10 -37.93
C VAL A 294 19.43 6.35 -38.02
N GLN A 295 19.84 6.71 -39.24
CA GLN A 295 20.63 7.92 -39.48
C GLN A 295 19.87 9.19 -39.07
N HIS A 296 18.66 9.36 -39.60
CA HIS A 296 17.86 10.56 -39.33
C HIS A 296 17.52 10.70 -37.83
N PHE A 297 17.30 9.59 -37.15
CA PHE A 297 17.14 9.61 -35.70
C PHE A 297 18.35 10.22 -34.99
N GLY A 298 19.56 9.76 -35.32
CA GLY A 298 20.80 10.30 -34.76
C GLY A 298 20.98 11.80 -35.03
N GLU A 299 20.74 12.22 -36.29
CA GLU A 299 20.83 13.62 -36.71
C GLU A 299 19.80 14.50 -35.99
N LYS A 300 18.54 14.08 -35.95
CA LYS A 300 17.43 14.82 -35.33
C LYS A 300 17.64 15.12 -33.85
N TYR A 301 18.20 14.16 -33.12
CA TYR A 301 18.43 14.30 -31.70
C TYR A 301 19.86 14.76 -31.32
N GLY A 302 20.71 15.05 -32.31
CA GLY A 302 22.08 15.51 -32.10
C GLY A 302 23.00 14.43 -31.48
N ILE A 303 22.71 13.16 -31.73
CA ILE A 303 23.41 11.99 -31.18
C ILE A 303 23.92 11.05 -32.28
N ALA A 304 24.22 11.60 -33.48
CA ALA A 304 24.57 10.84 -34.68
C ALA A 304 25.73 9.86 -34.48
N ASP A 305 26.83 10.30 -33.84
CA ASP A 305 28.01 9.46 -33.60
C ASP A 305 27.68 8.25 -32.70
N ARG A 306 26.87 8.46 -31.70
CA ARG A 306 26.44 7.40 -30.77
C ARG A 306 25.54 6.38 -31.48
N VAL A 307 24.56 6.88 -32.22
CA VAL A 307 23.63 6.04 -32.98
C VAL A 307 24.38 5.23 -34.03
N ALA A 308 25.33 5.84 -34.73
CA ALA A 308 26.17 5.16 -35.72
C ALA A 308 27.02 4.05 -35.08
N LYS A 309 27.65 4.33 -33.92
CA LYS A 309 28.39 3.33 -33.15
C LYS A 309 27.51 2.17 -32.73
N PHE A 310 26.35 2.47 -32.10
CA PHE A 310 25.43 1.44 -31.64
C PHE A 310 24.88 0.59 -32.78
N ALA A 311 24.58 1.22 -33.92
CA ALA A 311 24.17 0.52 -35.15
C ALA A 311 25.25 -0.43 -35.66
N ALA A 312 26.51 0.00 -35.67
CA ALA A 312 27.64 -0.84 -36.05
C ALA A 312 27.82 -2.04 -35.11
N ASP A 313 27.74 -1.81 -33.78
CA ASP A 313 27.87 -2.85 -32.76
C ASP A 313 26.77 -3.93 -32.89
N HIS A 314 25.58 -3.55 -33.34
CA HIS A 314 24.42 -4.43 -33.56
C HIS A 314 24.26 -4.88 -35.03
N LYS A 315 25.19 -4.53 -35.91
CA LYS A 315 25.17 -4.85 -37.36
C LYS A 315 23.91 -4.35 -38.06
N VAL A 316 23.43 -3.17 -37.67
CA VAL A 316 22.26 -2.50 -38.25
C VAL A 316 22.73 -1.44 -39.26
N ALA A 317 22.16 -1.43 -40.47
CA ALA A 317 22.45 -0.38 -41.44
C ALA A 317 21.82 0.95 -41.00
N THR A 318 22.54 2.04 -41.21
CA THR A 318 22.03 3.40 -40.84
C THR A 318 20.81 3.82 -41.67
N SER A 319 20.59 3.21 -42.82
CA SER A 319 19.40 3.38 -43.66
C SER A 319 18.18 2.54 -43.21
N THR A 320 18.34 1.71 -42.16
CA THR A 320 17.25 0.85 -41.69
C THR A 320 16.05 1.70 -41.30
N PRO A 321 14.85 1.41 -41.83
CA PRO A 321 13.63 2.07 -41.41
C PRO A 321 13.31 1.74 -39.93
N ILE A 322 12.95 2.74 -39.16
CA ILE A 322 12.59 2.62 -37.78
C ILE A 322 11.35 3.45 -37.46
N TRP A 323 10.72 3.09 -36.35
CA TRP A 323 9.72 3.93 -35.69
C TRP A 323 10.34 4.58 -34.45
N ILE A 324 10.32 5.92 -34.39
CA ILE A 324 10.73 6.68 -33.20
C ILE A 324 9.49 6.81 -32.33
N PRO A 325 9.45 6.18 -31.13
CA PRO A 325 8.31 6.32 -30.22
C PRO A 325 8.26 7.73 -29.65
N GLY A 326 7.06 8.28 -29.48
CA GLY A 326 6.88 9.57 -28.84
C GLY A 326 7.37 9.60 -27.37
N SER A 327 7.38 8.43 -26.69
CA SER A 327 7.98 8.24 -25.37
C SER A 327 9.44 8.63 -25.24
N LEU A 328 10.14 8.73 -26.38
CA LEU A 328 11.56 9.07 -26.41
C LEU A 328 11.85 10.44 -25.77
N MET A 329 10.89 11.33 -25.75
CA MET A 329 11.02 12.64 -25.10
C MET A 329 11.23 12.57 -23.60
N SER A 330 10.85 11.48 -22.94
CA SER A 330 11.10 11.25 -21.51
C SER A 330 12.54 10.84 -21.23
N TYR A 331 13.26 10.32 -22.22
CA TYR A 331 14.64 9.88 -22.05
C TYR A 331 15.58 11.07 -22.24
N ARG A 332 16.36 11.38 -21.22
CA ARG A 332 17.27 12.53 -21.20
C ARG A 332 18.72 12.17 -21.51
N ASP A 333 19.05 10.89 -21.47
CA ASP A 333 20.36 10.35 -21.79
C ASP A 333 20.40 9.79 -23.21
N ALA A 334 21.43 10.18 -23.96
CA ALA A 334 21.58 9.82 -25.36
C ALA A 334 21.69 8.31 -25.60
N GLU A 335 22.29 7.58 -24.66
CA GLU A 335 22.38 6.12 -24.78
C GLU A 335 21.06 5.45 -24.48
N ALA A 336 20.38 5.85 -23.42
CA ALA A 336 19.06 5.34 -23.11
C ALA A 336 18.07 5.59 -24.25
N MET A 337 18.15 6.76 -24.90
CA MET A 337 17.37 7.05 -26.11
C MET A 337 17.71 6.08 -27.25
N THR A 338 18.98 5.87 -27.53
CA THR A 338 19.44 4.97 -28.59
C THR A 338 19.00 3.54 -28.32
N GLN A 339 19.23 3.04 -27.12
CA GLN A 339 18.83 1.71 -26.70
C GLN A 339 17.31 1.50 -26.81
N CYS A 340 16.51 2.49 -26.35
CA CYS A 340 15.06 2.44 -26.45
C CYS A 340 14.59 2.31 -27.90
N VAL A 341 15.10 3.14 -28.81
CA VAL A 341 14.72 3.09 -30.24
C VAL A 341 15.10 1.77 -30.87
N PHE A 342 16.31 1.28 -30.66
CA PHE A 342 16.74 0.01 -31.20
C PHE A 342 15.94 -1.16 -30.67
N TYR A 343 15.67 -1.17 -29.38
CA TYR A 343 14.87 -2.21 -28.75
C TYR A 343 13.43 -2.25 -29.29
N VAL A 344 12.75 -1.11 -29.33
CA VAL A 344 11.35 -0.99 -29.78
C VAL A 344 11.21 -1.45 -31.24
N ASN A 345 12.25 -1.25 -32.05
CA ASN A 345 12.30 -1.69 -33.46
C ASN A 345 12.82 -3.12 -33.63
N GLY A 346 13.14 -3.84 -32.56
CA GLY A 346 13.66 -5.22 -32.62
C GLY A 346 15.09 -5.31 -33.14
N LEU A 347 15.86 -4.24 -33.06
CA LEU A 347 17.22 -4.15 -33.59
C LEU A 347 18.30 -4.45 -32.53
N ALA A 348 17.94 -4.55 -31.28
CA ALA A 348 18.81 -4.88 -30.15
C ALA A 348 18.10 -5.77 -29.11
N GLY A 349 18.85 -6.43 -28.24
CA GLY A 349 18.30 -7.28 -27.20
C GLY A 349 17.54 -6.50 -26.11
N GLY A 350 16.65 -7.20 -25.38
CA GLY A 350 15.63 -6.63 -24.53
C GLY A 350 16.06 -6.01 -23.19
N GLU A 351 17.32 -6.15 -22.76
CA GLU A 351 17.76 -5.65 -21.44
C GLU A 351 18.14 -4.15 -21.44
N ALA A 352 18.40 -3.60 -22.61
CA ALA A 352 18.84 -2.22 -22.79
C ALA A 352 17.88 -1.16 -22.19
N HIS A 353 16.60 -1.49 -22.08
CA HIS A 353 15.57 -0.63 -21.54
C HIS A 353 15.64 -0.46 -20.01
N HIS A 354 16.04 -1.51 -19.28
CA HIS A 354 16.03 -1.49 -17.82
C HIS A 354 17.26 -0.85 -17.22
N ASP A 355 18.42 -1.12 -17.80
CA ASP A 355 19.69 -0.71 -17.22
C ASP A 355 20.01 0.76 -17.47
N GLY A 356 19.33 1.42 -18.42
CA GLY A 356 19.57 2.83 -18.74
C GLY A 356 21.02 3.16 -19.10
N GLY A 357 21.91 2.16 -19.09
CA GLY A 357 23.30 2.29 -19.44
C GLY A 357 24.14 3.17 -18.49
N MET A 358 23.74 3.31 -17.23
CA MET A 358 24.40 4.20 -16.27
C MET A 358 25.66 3.59 -15.62
N LYS A 359 25.82 2.27 -15.64
CA LYS A 359 26.97 1.61 -15.05
C LYS A 359 28.29 2.08 -15.65
N GLY A 360 29.19 2.56 -14.82
CA GLY A 360 30.52 3.02 -15.24
C GLY A 360 30.52 4.29 -16.11
N ARG A 361 29.39 5.01 -16.17
CA ARG A 361 29.31 6.25 -16.92
C ARG A 361 30.10 7.37 -16.30
N ASP A 362 30.68 8.19 -17.13
CA ASP A 362 31.21 9.48 -16.73
C ASP A 362 30.06 10.46 -16.50
N GLU A 363 30.00 10.99 -15.28
CA GLU A 363 28.95 11.93 -14.86
C GLU A 363 28.86 13.14 -15.78
N ALA A 364 29.99 13.71 -16.18
CA ALA A 364 30.03 14.88 -17.06
C ALA A 364 29.42 14.59 -18.43
N SER A 365 29.60 13.38 -18.96
CA SER A 365 29.04 12.99 -20.27
C SER A 365 27.53 12.84 -20.26
N VAL A 366 26.95 12.49 -19.11
CA VAL A 366 25.51 12.29 -18.97
C VAL A 366 24.81 13.60 -18.60
N LEU A 367 25.34 14.34 -17.63
CA LEU A 367 24.80 15.60 -17.17
C LEU A 367 25.02 16.75 -18.15
N GLY A 368 25.98 16.63 -19.06
CA GLY A 368 26.22 17.58 -20.15
C GLY A 368 25.16 17.54 -21.27
N ASN A 369 24.13 16.70 -21.13
CA ASN A 369 23.05 16.63 -22.11
C ASN A 369 22.30 17.98 -22.19
N PRO A 370 22.26 18.63 -23.37
CA PRO A 370 21.63 19.94 -23.54
C PRO A 370 20.11 19.92 -23.23
N MET A 371 19.46 18.75 -23.25
CA MET A 371 18.06 18.62 -22.86
C MET A 371 17.81 18.85 -21.37
N LEU A 372 18.84 18.78 -20.52
CA LEU A 372 18.78 19.08 -19.10
C LEU A 372 19.03 20.55 -18.78
N ALA A 373 19.63 21.30 -19.72
CA ALA A 373 19.94 22.70 -19.52
C ALA A 373 18.66 23.53 -19.37
N LEU A 374 18.65 24.39 -18.34
CA LEU A 374 17.57 25.35 -18.16
C LEU A 374 17.74 26.52 -19.12
N SER A 375 16.67 26.95 -19.77
CA SER A 375 16.66 28.22 -20.49
C SER A 375 16.74 29.42 -19.53
N THR A 376 16.99 30.60 -20.06
CA THR A 376 17.00 31.85 -19.25
C THR A 376 15.63 32.07 -18.57
N GLU A 377 14.55 31.82 -19.28
CA GLU A 377 13.18 31.96 -18.78
C GLU A 377 12.89 30.91 -17.67
N GLU A 378 13.34 29.69 -17.84
CA GLU A 378 13.19 28.62 -16.84
C GLU A 378 14.01 28.92 -15.57
N GLN A 379 15.24 29.45 -15.72
CA GLN A 379 16.07 29.87 -14.58
C GLN A 379 15.41 31.02 -13.82
N GLN A 380 14.86 32.01 -14.54
CA GLN A 380 14.14 33.11 -13.92
C GLN A 380 12.89 32.64 -13.19
N ALA A 381 12.10 31.74 -13.81
CA ALA A 381 10.90 31.20 -13.20
C ALA A 381 11.19 30.48 -11.87
N LEU A 382 12.28 29.69 -11.77
CA LEU A 382 12.71 29.07 -10.52
C LEU A 382 13.19 30.10 -9.49
N THR A 383 13.89 31.16 -9.94
CA THR A 383 14.34 32.24 -9.06
C THR A 383 13.14 32.96 -8.46
N ASP A 384 12.17 33.33 -9.28
CA ASP A 384 10.94 33.99 -8.85
C ASP A 384 10.10 33.09 -7.92
N LEU A 385 10.06 31.76 -8.20
CA LEU A 385 9.38 30.82 -7.34
C LEU A 385 10.03 30.74 -5.95
N ARG A 386 11.35 30.66 -5.89
CA ARG A 386 12.12 30.62 -4.62
C ARG A 386 12.02 31.91 -3.82
N ALA A 387 11.78 33.04 -4.47
CA ALA A 387 11.59 34.33 -3.80
C ALA A 387 10.22 34.46 -3.10
N LYS A 388 9.25 33.58 -3.41
CA LYS A 388 7.95 33.57 -2.76
C LYS A 388 8.02 32.87 -1.40
N PRO A 389 7.11 33.19 -0.45
CA PRO A 389 7.00 32.46 0.81
C PRO A 389 6.82 30.97 0.58
N ALA A 390 7.55 30.16 1.31
CA ALA A 390 7.46 28.70 1.22
C ALA A 390 6.03 28.22 1.54
N ARG A 391 5.60 27.18 0.85
CA ARG A 391 4.35 26.46 1.16
C ARG A 391 4.58 25.53 2.34
N GLN A 392 3.73 25.64 3.35
CA GLN A 392 3.71 24.69 4.45
C GLN A 392 2.87 23.46 4.04
N VAL A 393 3.47 22.30 4.11
CA VAL A 393 2.80 21.01 3.83
C VAL A 393 2.92 20.11 5.03
N VAL A 394 1.80 19.52 5.41
CA VAL A 394 1.73 18.49 6.45
C VAL A 394 1.46 17.18 5.76
N SER A 395 2.44 16.29 5.78
CA SER A 395 2.28 14.91 5.35
C SER A 395 2.19 14.02 6.59
N SER A 396 1.13 13.20 6.65
CA SER A 396 0.91 12.35 7.80
C SER A 396 1.40 10.93 7.55
N ALA A 397 2.07 10.40 8.55
CA ALA A 397 2.33 8.98 8.63
C ALA A 397 1.40 8.34 9.66
N ARG A 398 1.33 7.02 9.66
CA ARG A 398 0.42 6.25 10.51
C ARG A 398 0.73 6.43 12.00
N PRO A 399 -0.28 6.49 12.86
CA PRO A 399 -0.06 6.44 14.29
C PRO A 399 0.59 5.11 14.73
N PRO A 400 1.43 5.12 15.77
CA PRO A 400 2.01 3.90 16.33
C PRO A 400 0.95 2.90 16.81
N HIS A 401 1.29 1.61 16.83
CA HIS A 401 0.45 0.57 17.40
C HIS A 401 0.03 0.90 18.83
N GLY A 402 -1.23 0.65 19.16
CA GLY A 402 -1.79 0.87 20.47
C GLY A 402 -2.15 2.32 20.79
N THR A 403 -1.94 3.25 19.85
CA THR A 403 -2.52 4.61 20.01
C THR A 403 -4.01 4.49 20.26
N ALA A 404 -4.51 5.27 21.23
CA ALA A 404 -5.93 5.29 21.60
C ALA A 404 -6.81 5.58 20.37
N ASN A 405 -7.87 4.78 20.23
CA ASN A 405 -8.73 4.81 19.04
C ASN A 405 -10.21 4.94 19.48
N LEU A 406 -11.08 4.04 19.11
CA LEU A 406 -12.52 4.12 19.37
C LEU A 406 -12.86 3.41 20.69
N ILE A 407 -12.98 4.16 21.76
CA ILE A 407 -13.16 3.63 23.13
C ILE A 407 -14.64 3.65 23.49
N LEU A 408 -15.18 2.49 23.90
CA LEU A 408 -16.47 2.40 24.60
C LEU A 408 -16.26 2.64 26.09
N ASP A 409 -16.95 3.62 26.65
CA ASP A 409 -16.92 3.90 28.08
C ASP A 409 -17.94 3.06 28.87
N GLN A 410 -17.95 3.20 30.18
CA GLN A 410 -18.83 2.44 31.07
C GLN A 410 -20.31 2.66 30.77
N ALA A 411 -20.71 3.86 30.34
CA ALA A 411 -22.09 4.15 29.98
C ALA A 411 -22.52 3.42 28.68
N ASP A 412 -21.61 3.31 27.72
CA ASP A 412 -21.85 2.53 26.48
C ASP A 412 -22.02 1.04 26.79
N LEU A 413 -21.27 0.52 27.76
CA LEU A 413 -21.27 -0.90 28.12
C LEU A 413 -22.49 -1.30 28.99
N ALA A 414 -23.01 -0.40 29.80
CA ALA A 414 -24.10 -0.66 30.78
C ALA A 414 -25.39 -1.21 30.13
N GLY A 415 -25.65 -0.91 28.87
CA GLY A 415 -26.85 -1.38 28.14
C GLY A 415 -26.64 -2.67 27.35
N ILE A 416 -25.44 -3.24 27.33
CA ILE A 416 -25.10 -4.38 26.49
C ILE A 416 -25.50 -5.70 27.16
N LYS A 417 -26.37 -6.45 26.50
CA LYS A 417 -26.80 -7.77 26.95
C LYS A 417 -25.96 -8.86 26.25
N LEU A 418 -25.01 -9.42 27.00
CA LEU A 418 -24.22 -10.57 26.54
C LEU A 418 -24.92 -11.89 26.85
N PRO A 419 -24.65 -12.95 26.06
CA PRO A 419 -25.20 -14.29 26.32
C PRO A 419 -24.91 -14.81 27.73
N THR A 420 -25.86 -15.52 28.29
CA THR A 420 -25.81 -16.12 29.63
C THR A 420 -25.31 -17.57 29.59
N PRO A 421 -24.74 -18.11 30.68
CA PRO A 421 -24.15 -19.45 30.72
C PRO A 421 -25.11 -20.61 30.44
N ASP A 422 -26.40 -20.40 30.54
CA ASP A 422 -27.44 -21.37 30.22
C ASP A 422 -27.65 -21.58 28.71
N LYS A 423 -26.98 -20.77 27.88
CA LYS A 423 -27.14 -20.78 26.42
C LYS A 423 -25.88 -21.22 25.69
N TRP A 424 -26.10 -22.02 24.66
CA TRP A 424 -25.11 -22.28 23.62
C TRP A 424 -25.36 -21.33 22.47
N VAL A 425 -24.39 -20.48 22.17
CA VAL A 425 -24.50 -19.48 21.12
C VAL A 425 -23.22 -19.40 20.31
N SER A 426 -23.34 -19.00 19.04
CA SER A 426 -22.15 -18.74 18.25
C SER A 426 -21.40 -17.51 18.80
N PRO A 427 -20.08 -17.54 18.90
CA PRO A 427 -19.28 -16.38 19.29
C PRO A 427 -19.55 -15.13 18.45
N ARG A 428 -20.08 -15.29 17.24
CA ARG A 428 -20.54 -14.19 16.39
C ARG A 428 -21.60 -13.30 17.03
N ALA A 429 -22.37 -13.81 18.00
CA ALA A 429 -23.34 -12.99 18.73
C ALA A 429 -22.65 -11.92 19.61
N GLY A 430 -21.50 -12.25 20.18
CA GLY A 430 -20.68 -11.29 20.94
C GLY A 430 -20.00 -10.28 20.04
N SER A 431 -19.38 -10.70 18.94
CA SER A 431 -18.77 -9.79 17.98
C SER A 431 -19.81 -8.86 17.34
N GLU A 432 -21.02 -9.35 16.98
CA GLU A 432 -22.13 -8.53 16.49
C GLU A 432 -22.49 -7.40 17.47
N ALA A 433 -22.62 -7.75 18.76
CA ALA A 433 -22.94 -6.77 19.79
C ALA A 433 -21.85 -5.70 19.94
N ALA A 434 -20.57 -6.09 19.86
CA ALA A 434 -19.46 -5.16 19.98
C ALA A 434 -19.36 -4.23 18.76
N TYR A 435 -19.43 -4.77 17.52
CA TYR A 435 -19.43 -3.95 16.32
C TYR A 435 -20.62 -2.97 16.30
N ALA A 436 -21.80 -3.43 16.67
CA ALA A 436 -22.97 -2.56 16.75
C ALA A 436 -22.79 -1.43 17.79
N ALA A 437 -22.19 -1.72 18.94
CA ALA A 437 -21.91 -0.70 19.98
C ALA A 437 -20.90 0.34 19.47
N VAL A 438 -19.82 -0.10 18.83
CA VAL A 438 -18.81 0.80 18.25
C VAL A 438 -19.41 1.65 17.14
N ALA A 439 -20.14 1.04 16.18
CA ALA A 439 -20.78 1.74 15.08
C ALA A 439 -21.83 2.76 15.56
N LYS A 440 -22.58 2.43 16.62
CA LYS A 440 -23.56 3.35 17.23
C LYS A 440 -22.91 4.59 17.82
N LYS A 441 -21.77 4.42 18.51
CA LYS A 441 -21.05 5.54 19.15
C LYS A 441 -20.26 6.36 18.12
N TYR A 442 -19.68 5.70 17.12
CA TYR A 442 -18.75 6.27 16.15
C TYR A 442 -19.17 6.02 14.70
N PRO A 443 -20.40 6.42 14.29
CA PRO A 443 -20.94 6.04 12.97
C PRO A 443 -20.13 6.60 11.78
N ALA A 444 -19.43 7.71 11.97
CA ALA A 444 -18.61 8.36 10.96
C ALA A 444 -17.10 8.05 11.06
N SER A 445 -16.71 7.16 11.97
CA SER A 445 -15.31 6.76 12.16
C SER A 445 -15.08 5.27 11.89
N CYS A 446 -16.12 4.51 11.54
CA CYS A 446 -16.01 3.10 11.21
C CYS A 446 -16.31 2.89 9.75
N PHE A 447 -15.51 2.06 9.09
CA PHE A 447 -15.74 1.58 7.74
C PHE A 447 -15.89 0.06 7.73
N LEU A 448 -16.80 -0.43 6.91
CA LEU A 448 -17.12 -1.84 6.80
C LEU A 448 -17.07 -2.27 5.33
N VAL A 449 -16.26 -3.28 5.05
CA VAL A 449 -16.11 -3.88 3.71
C VAL A 449 -16.51 -5.35 3.77
N SER A 450 -17.37 -5.76 2.86
CA SER A 450 -17.90 -7.12 2.78
C SER A 450 -17.92 -7.62 1.33
N CYS A 451 -17.98 -8.94 1.19
CA CYS A 451 -18.10 -9.66 -0.08
C CYS A 451 -19.32 -10.58 -0.02
N ASP A 452 -20.52 -9.98 0.04
CA ASP A 452 -21.81 -10.70 0.16
C ASP A 452 -21.93 -11.57 1.43
N LEU A 453 -21.21 -11.22 2.50
CA LEU A 453 -21.11 -12.05 3.70
C LEU A 453 -21.65 -11.40 4.98
N ASN A 454 -22.16 -10.17 4.95
CA ASN A 454 -22.65 -9.45 6.13
C ASN A 454 -23.64 -10.26 6.99
N PRO A 455 -24.63 -11.00 6.44
CA PRO A 455 -25.52 -11.83 7.24
C PRO A 455 -24.80 -12.98 7.96
N SER A 456 -23.82 -13.59 7.31
CA SER A 456 -23.06 -14.73 7.83
C SER A 456 -21.96 -14.33 8.83
N THR A 457 -21.31 -13.19 8.61
CA THR A 457 -20.29 -12.63 9.51
C THR A 457 -20.91 -11.86 10.68
N LYS A 458 -22.23 -11.64 10.64
CA LYS A 458 -22.99 -10.87 11.65
C LYS A 458 -22.60 -9.40 11.77
N LEU A 459 -22.23 -8.79 10.64
CA LEU A 459 -21.91 -7.36 10.60
C LEU A 459 -23.07 -6.48 10.10
N GLY A 460 -24.19 -7.08 9.68
CA GLY A 460 -25.35 -6.34 9.15
C GLY A 460 -25.87 -5.25 10.09
N LYS A 461 -25.99 -5.55 11.40
CA LYS A 461 -26.43 -4.54 12.39
C LYS A 461 -25.49 -3.34 12.52
N ALA A 462 -24.19 -3.61 12.45
CA ALA A 462 -23.21 -2.52 12.45
C ALA A 462 -23.33 -1.68 11.19
N ALA A 463 -23.47 -2.33 10.02
CA ALA A 463 -23.64 -1.66 8.74
C ALA A 463 -24.84 -0.69 8.72
N GLU A 464 -25.96 -1.07 9.33
CA GLU A 464 -27.16 -0.23 9.45
C GLU A 464 -26.96 1.01 10.35
N LEU A 465 -26.00 0.99 11.24
CA LEU A 465 -25.71 2.07 12.19
C LEU A 465 -24.64 3.04 11.67
N LEU A 466 -23.93 2.68 10.63
CA LEU A 466 -22.87 3.51 10.07
C LEU A 466 -23.44 4.70 9.26
N ALA A 467 -22.66 5.76 9.18
CA ALA A 467 -22.99 6.90 8.33
C ALA A 467 -23.03 6.50 6.84
N PRO A 468 -23.82 7.20 6.01
CA PRO A 468 -23.82 6.96 4.57
C PRO A 468 -22.41 7.03 3.96
N GLY A 469 -22.06 6.08 3.09
CA GLY A 469 -20.73 6.01 2.47
C GLY A 469 -19.64 5.36 3.34
N HIS A 470 -20.01 4.71 4.45
CA HIS A 470 -19.09 3.99 5.35
C HIS A 470 -19.20 2.46 5.22
N THR A 471 -20.10 1.96 4.38
CA THR A 471 -20.26 0.53 4.11
C THR A 471 -20.06 0.27 2.62
N PHE A 472 -19.20 -0.69 2.31
CA PHE A 472 -18.86 -1.07 0.95
C PHE A 472 -19.11 -2.56 0.74
N GLU A 473 -19.97 -2.86 -0.22
CA GLU A 473 -20.24 -4.23 -0.64
C GLU A 473 -19.61 -4.45 -2.02
N LEU A 474 -18.69 -5.41 -2.12
CA LEU A 474 -17.88 -5.63 -3.32
C LEU A 474 -18.21 -6.92 -4.06
N SER A 475 -19.31 -7.60 -3.70
CA SER A 475 -19.56 -8.94 -4.22
C SER A 475 -18.39 -9.90 -3.88
N ILE A 476 -18.20 -10.99 -4.61
CA ILE A 476 -17.19 -12.02 -4.30
C ILE A 476 -15.82 -11.58 -4.85
N GLN A 477 -15.17 -10.63 -4.19
CA GLN A 477 -13.89 -10.03 -4.58
C GLN A 477 -12.99 -9.80 -3.35
N GLU A 478 -12.76 -10.82 -2.56
CA GLU A 478 -12.08 -10.73 -1.25
C GLU A 478 -10.69 -10.10 -1.34
N GLN A 479 -9.91 -10.40 -2.39
CA GLN A 479 -8.58 -9.83 -2.56
C GLN A 479 -8.64 -8.31 -2.78
N ALA A 480 -9.57 -7.85 -3.62
CA ALA A 480 -9.76 -6.42 -3.85
C ALA A 480 -10.38 -5.72 -2.62
N ALA A 481 -11.29 -6.39 -1.92
CA ALA A 481 -11.93 -5.88 -0.72
C ALA A 481 -10.92 -5.65 0.42
N THR A 482 -9.99 -6.59 0.62
CA THR A 482 -8.93 -6.41 1.63
C THR A 482 -7.97 -5.28 1.26
N LEU A 483 -7.64 -5.11 -0.03
CA LEU A 483 -6.82 -4.00 -0.51
C LEU A 483 -7.54 -2.65 -0.37
N LEU A 484 -8.83 -2.59 -0.71
CA LEU A 484 -9.66 -1.41 -0.53
C LEU A 484 -9.73 -1.01 0.95
N THR A 485 -9.89 -1.98 1.85
CA THR A 485 -9.89 -1.74 3.31
C THR A 485 -8.55 -1.17 3.78
N ASN A 486 -7.44 -1.66 3.23
CA ASN A 486 -6.13 -1.06 3.48
C ASN A 486 -6.07 0.40 3.01
N GLY A 487 -6.69 0.70 1.87
CA GLY A 487 -6.80 2.08 1.35
C GLY A 487 -7.59 3.00 2.26
N LEU A 488 -8.72 2.54 2.79
CA LEU A 488 -9.51 3.29 3.78
C LEU A 488 -8.68 3.69 5.00
N ALA A 489 -7.79 2.80 5.46
CA ALA A 489 -6.92 3.07 6.59
C ALA A 489 -5.90 4.20 6.37
N PHE A 490 -5.66 4.60 5.13
CA PHE A 490 -4.82 5.76 4.79
C PHE A 490 -5.57 7.08 4.73
N SER A 491 -6.90 7.05 4.76
CA SER A 491 -7.71 8.25 4.54
C SER A 491 -7.70 9.23 5.73
N SER A 492 -7.28 8.77 6.90
CA SER A 492 -7.20 9.61 8.10
C SER A 492 -6.18 9.08 9.10
N THR A 493 -5.56 10.00 9.86
CA THR A 493 -4.75 9.70 11.05
C THR A 493 -5.57 9.82 12.34
N GLN A 494 -6.82 10.26 12.22
CA GLN A 494 -7.75 10.33 13.35
C GLN A 494 -8.27 8.94 13.73
N PRO A 495 -8.80 8.77 14.93
CA PRO A 495 -9.40 7.51 15.35
C PRO A 495 -10.42 6.99 14.35
N GLN A 496 -10.19 5.77 13.86
CA GLN A 496 -11.07 5.07 12.93
C GLN A 496 -10.95 3.55 13.09
N LEU A 497 -11.94 2.82 12.60
CA LEU A 497 -11.92 1.36 12.52
C LEU A 497 -12.28 0.92 11.09
N ASN A 498 -11.36 0.23 10.44
CA ASN A 498 -11.56 -0.29 9.08
C ASN A 498 -11.69 -1.81 9.17
N VAL A 499 -12.88 -2.33 8.93
CA VAL A 499 -13.18 -3.76 9.06
C VAL A 499 -13.39 -4.37 7.68
N PHE A 500 -12.61 -5.41 7.38
CA PHE A 500 -12.91 -6.33 6.31
C PHE A 500 -13.34 -7.68 6.89
N ALA A 501 -14.47 -8.20 6.45
CA ALA A 501 -15.02 -9.43 6.97
C ALA A 501 -15.19 -10.50 5.88
N THR A 502 -14.66 -11.70 6.16
CA THR A 502 -14.80 -12.88 5.30
C THR A 502 -14.71 -14.18 6.11
N PHE A 503 -14.69 -15.33 5.44
CA PHE A 503 -14.48 -16.62 6.07
C PHE A 503 -13.00 -17.00 6.13
N ALA A 504 -12.61 -17.70 7.19
CA ALA A 504 -11.26 -18.22 7.36
C ALA A 504 -10.79 -19.11 6.19
N ALA A 505 -11.73 -19.79 5.52
CA ALA A 505 -11.47 -20.61 4.34
C ALA A 505 -10.82 -19.82 3.17
N PHE A 506 -10.99 -18.50 3.12
CA PHE A 506 -10.45 -17.65 2.06
C PHE A 506 -9.14 -16.95 2.46
N MET A 507 -8.63 -17.24 3.67
CA MET A 507 -7.43 -16.57 4.20
C MET A 507 -6.21 -16.69 3.29
N GLU A 508 -6.00 -17.86 2.68
CA GLU A 508 -4.86 -18.07 1.77
C GLU A 508 -4.90 -17.13 0.56
N GLY A 509 -6.09 -16.93 -0.02
CA GLY A 509 -6.29 -16.02 -1.14
C GLY A 509 -6.08 -14.55 -0.77
N ILE A 510 -6.52 -14.14 0.41
CA ILE A 510 -6.45 -12.74 0.86
C ILE A 510 -5.13 -12.40 1.55
N ALA A 511 -4.45 -13.37 2.16
CA ALA A 511 -3.23 -13.12 2.94
C ALA A 511 -2.15 -12.44 2.10
N ARG A 512 -1.95 -12.93 0.89
CA ARG A 512 -0.96 -12.37 -0.03
C ARG A 512 -1.29 -10.94 -0.47
N GLU A 513 -2.56 -10.63 -0.67
CA GLU A 513 -2.98 -9.28 -1.07
C GLU A 513 -3.01 -8.34 0.13
N GLY A 514 -3.75 -8.70 1.16
CA GLY A 514 -4.03 -7.83 2.30
C GLY A 514 -2.84 -7.66 3.25
N PHE A 515 -2.25 -8.78 3.68
CA PHE A 515 -1.20 -8.73 4.70
C PHE A 515 0.19 -8.51 4.13
N GLU A 516 0.48 -9.03 2.94
CA GLU A 516 1.77 -8.73 2.29
C GLU A 516 1.87 -7.25 1.98
N PHE A 517 0.76 -6.61 1.65
CA PHE A 517 0.72 -5.15 1.47
C PHE A 517 1.21 -4.41 2.72
N TRP A 518 0.95 -4.91 3.94
CA TRP A 518 1.45 -4.31 5.18
C TRP A 518 2.97 -4.27 5.26
N ARG A 519 3.67 -5.21 4.63
CA ARG A 519 5.13 -5.20 4.54
C ARG A 519 5.65 -4.02 3.72
N TYR A 520 4.93 -3.61 2.69
CA TYR A 520 5.29 -2.45 1.87
C TYR A 520 5.01 -1.13 2.59
N GLN A 521 4.12 -1.16 3.57
CA GLN A 521 3.69 0.03 4.31
C GLN A 521 4.45 0.26 5.61
N ARG A 522 5.48 -0.54 5.88
CA ARG A 522 6.31 -0.31 7.07
C ARG A 522 6.93 1.08 7.02
N ASN A 523 6.78 1.79 8.14
CA ASN A 523 7.49 3.03 8.38
C ASN A 523 8.92 2.74 8.81
N LEU A 524 9.75 3.78 8.83
CA LEU A 524 11.12 3.69 9.34
C LEU A 524 11.18 3.40 10.85
N ASP A 525 10.07 3.52 11.56
CA ASP A 525 9.95 3.18 12.99
C ASP A 525 9.97 1.67 13.28
N GLY A 526 9.94 0.85 12.24
CA GLY A 526 10.14 -0.60 12.40
C GLY A 526 9.11 -1.49 11.72
N PRO A 527 9.28 -2.80 11.84
CA PRO A 527 8.40 -3.79 11.22
C PRO A 527 7.03 -3.94 11.92
N ASN A 528 6.83 -3.30 13.08
CA ASN A 528 5.67 -3.54 13.97
C ASN A 528 4.47 -2.65 13.64
N GLU A 529 4.47 -1.95 12.53
CA GLU A 529 3.40 -1.05 12.15
C GLU A 529 2.57 -1.62 11.00
N GLY A 530 1.53 -2.34 11.33
CA GLY A 530 0.45 -2.65 10.40
C GLY A 530 -0.46 -1.44 10.17
N LEU A 531 -1.30 -1.52 9.13
CA LEU A 531 -2.38 -0.57 8.93
C LEU A 531 -3.45 -0.74 10.01
N ASN A 532 -4.19 0.33 10.30
CA ASN A 532 -5.34 0.29 11.22
C ASN A 532 -6.54 -0.43 10.57
N VAL A 533 -6.40 -1.73 10.41
CA VAL A 533 -7.37 -2.63 9.76
C VAL A 533 -7.66 -3.82 10.66
N LEU A 534 -8.92 -4.15 10.81
CA LEU A 534 -9.37 -5.37 11.48
C LEU A 534 -9.86 -6.38 10.43
N MET A 535 -9.13 -7.48 10.27
CA MET A 535 -9.54 -8.62 9.46
C MET A 535 -10.40 -9.55 10.31
N HIS A 536 -11.71 -9.53 10.07
CA HIS A 536 -12.68 -10.41 10.73
C HIS A 536 -12.82 -11.71 9.94
N LEU A 537 -12.22 -12.77 10.45
CA LEU A 537 -12.29 -14.12 9.87
C LEU A 537 -13.35 -14.94 10.59
N SER A 538 -14.48 -15.13 9.95
CA SER A 538 -15.56 -15.98 10.44
C SER A 538 -15.37 -17.45 10.06
N HIS A 539 -16.14 -18.32 10.69
CA HIS A 539 -16.18 -19.77 10.41
C HIS A 539 -14.84 -20.46 10.63
N VAL A 540 -14.10 -20.03 11.66
CA VAL A 540 -12.85 -20.68 12.02
C VAL A 540 -13.10 -22.03 12.69
N GLY A 541 -12.16 -22.96 12.46
CA GLY A 541 -12.21 -24.33 13.00
C GLY A 541 -11.27 -25.23 12.22
N ALA A 542 -11.10 -26.47 12.67
CA ALA A 542 -10.36 -27.49 11.92
C ALA A 542 -11.05 -27.83 10.59
N CYS A 543 -12.36 -27.62 10.54
CA CYS A 543 -13.17 -27.62 9.33
C CYS A 543 -14.00 -26.34 9.36
N THR A 544 -13.84 -25.46 8.38
CA THR A 544 -14.52 -24.15 8.33
C THR A 544 -16.00 -24.26 7.97
N GLY A 545 -16.62 -25.31 8.38
CA GLY A 545 -17.99 -25.65 8.10
C GLY A 545 -18.08 -26.75 7.04
N ARG A 546 -19.30 -27.22 6.82
CA ARG A 546 -19.56 -28.33 5.90
C ARG A 546 -19.42 -27.97 4.43
N ASP A 547 -19.27 -26.67 4.15
CA ASP A 547 -19.36 -26.11 2.80
C ASP A 547 -17.98 -25.95 2.15
N HIS A 548 -16.87 -25.99 2.92
CA HIS A 548 -15.53 -25.63 2.42
C HIS A 548 -14.47 -26.68 2.78
N PHE A 549 -14.04 -27.46 1.79
CA PHE A 549 -12.92 -28.39 1.96
C PHE A 549 -11.58 -27.70 2.23
N SER A 550 -11.37 -26.49 1.72
CA SER A 550 -10.17 -25.68 1.98
C SER A 550 -9.97 -25.34 3.46
N GLY A 551 -11.01 -25.44 4.27
CA GLY A 551 -10.94 -25.19 5.70
C GLY A 551 -10.54 -26.39 6.57
N TRP A 552 -10.14 -27.50 5.99
CA TRP A 552 -9.72 -28.69 6.75
C TRP A 552 -8.30 -28.57 7.31
N SER A 553 -7.51 -27.62 6.85
CA SER A 553 -6.20 -27.34 7.42
C SER A 553 -6.28 -26.12 8.36
N LEU A 554 -5.34 -26.05 9.31
CA LEU A 554 -5.13 -24.86 10.15
C LEU A 554 -4.04 -23.94 9.57
N ASP A 555 -3.71 -24.08 8.31
CA ASP A 555 -2.64 -23.29 7.67
C ASP A 555 -2.95 -21.80 7.70
N TRP A 556 -4.22 -21.42 7.67
CA TRP A 556 -4.64 -20.04 7.85
C TRP A 556 -4.18 -19.44 9.19
N VAL A 557 -4.08 -20.25 10.25
CA VAL A 557 -3.53 -19.81 11.55
C VAL A 557 -2.05 -19.49 11.41
N ASN A 558 -1.30 -20.39 10.76
CA ASN A 558 0.13 -20.17 10.51
C ASN A 558 0.37 -18.93 9.63
N LEU A 559 -0.45 -18.75 8.59
CA LEU A 559 -0.41 -17.52 7.78
C LEU A 559 -0.66 -16.28 8.64
N ALA A 560 -1.71 -16.28 9.45
CA ALA A 560 -2.03 -15.15 10.32
C ALA A 560 -0.89 -14.85 11.31
N LEU A 561 -0.35 -15.88 11.98
CA LEU A 561 0.74 -15.75 12.93
C LEU A 561 2.06 -15.31 12.24
N GLY A 562 2.28 -15.66 10.98
CA GLY A 562 3.41 -15.19 10.19
C GLY A 562 3.43 -13.66 9.99
N TYR A 563 2.32 -12.98 10.21
CA TYR A 563 2.22 -11.52 10.13
C TYR A 563 2.25 -10.82 11.50
N LEU A 564 2.47 -11.53 12.60
CA LEU A 564 2.54 -10.96 13.96
C LEU A 564 3.39 -9.70 14.06
N PRO A 565 4.55 -9.58 13.37
CA PRO A 565 5.35 -8.34 13.42
C PRO A 565 4.62 -7.09 12.92
N TYR A 566 3.54 -7.26 12.14
CA TYR A 566 2.73 -6.18 11.55
C TYR A 566 1.36 -6.04 12.24
N LEU A 567 1.07 -6.92 13.21
CA LEU A 567 -0.18 -6.92 13.97
C LEU A 567 0.03 -6.28 15.34
N ARG A 568 -0.93 -5.49 15.76
CA ARG A 568 -1.06 -5.20 17.17
C ARG A 568 -1.50 -6.46 17.92
N ARG A 569 -2.54 -7.17 17.41
CA ARG A 569 -3.04 -8.38 18.03
C ARG A 569 -3.72 -9.35 17.04
N PHE A 570 -3.54 -10.62 17.32
CA PHE A 570 -4.37 -11.71 16.82
C PHE A 570 -5.28 -12.18 17.95
N TYR A 571 -6.58 -12.30 17.69
CA TYR A 571 -7.58 -12.70 18.67
C TYR A 571 -8.20 -14.04 18.30
N ALA A 572 -8.31 -14.92 19.29
CA ALA A 572 -8.98 -16.22 19.20
C ALA A 572 -9.95 -16.38 20.39
N PRO A 573 -11.12 -15.76 20.35
CA PRO A 573 -12.05 -15.77 21.47
C PRO A 573 -12.64 -17.18 21.69
N ALA A 574 -12.76 -17.57 22.96
CA ALA A 574 -13.24 -18.88 23.38
C ALA A 574 -14.77 -19.03 23.33
N ASP A 575 -15.50 -17.93 23.54
CA ASP A 575 -16.95 -17.89 23.54
C ASP A 575 -17.48 -16.52 23.08
N ALA A 576 -18.78 -16.31 23.16
CA ALA A 576 -19.42 -15.08 22.71
C ALA A 576 -19.03 -13.85 23.55
N ARG A 577 -18.73 -14.03 24.83
CA ARG A 577 -18.33 -12.91 25.72
C ARG A 577 -16.90 -12.50 25.46
N ALA A 578 -16.00 -13.49 25.31
CA ALA A 578 -14.64 -13.25 24.87
C ALA A 578 -14.58 -12.57 23.49
N ALA A 579 -15.48 -12.93 22.56
CA ALA A 579 -15.57 -12.29 21.24
C ALA A 579 -16.00 -10.81 21.31
N PHE A 580 -16.88 -10.47 22.24
CA PHE A 580 -17.24 -9.06 22.52
C PHE A 580 -16.02 -8.26 22.96
N ILE A 581 -15.28 -8.77 23.94
CA ILE A 581 -14.08 -8.11 24.48
C ILE A 581 -13.00 -7.95 23.41
N ALA A 582 -12.80 -9.00 22.60
CA ALA A 582 -11.80 -8.97 21.52
C ALA A 582 -12.07 -7.86 20.49
N VAL A 583 -13.32 -7.72 20.02
CA VAL A 583 -13.70 -6.65 19.09
C VAL A 583 -13.58 -5.27 19.75
N ARG A 584 -14.02 -5.14 21.00
CA ARG A 584 -13.91 -3.88 21.76
C ARG A 584 -12.45 -3.46 21.93
N ASP A 585 -11.55 -4.39 22.26
CA ASP A 585 -10.12 -4.09 22.37
C ASP A 585 -9.48 -3.75 21.02
N ALA A 586 -9.87 -4.46 19.96
CA ALA A 586 -9.40 -4.14 18.61
C ALA A 586 -9.83 -2.72 18.18
N ALA A 587 -11.04 -2.30 18.52
CA ALA A 587 -11.53 -0.96 18.25
C ALA A 587 -10.81 0.12 19.10
N ALA A 588 -10.41 -0.21 20.34
CA ALA A 588 -9.82 0.73 21.28
C ALA A 588 -8.37 1.12 21.00
N GLY A 589 -7.64 0.40 20.14
CA GLY A 589 -6.24 0.69 19.84
C GLY A 589 -5.95 0.59 18.35
N MET A 590 -5.26 1.59 17.82
CA MET A 590 -4.82 1.58 16.41
C MET A 590 -3.83 0.46 16.13
N GLY A 591 -3.84 -0.05 14.92
CA GLY A 591 -2.94 -1.07 14.42
C GLY A 591 -3.65 -2.14 13.60
N GLY A 592 -2.87 -3.08 13.08
CA GLY A 592 -3.39 -4.24 12.39
C GLY A 592 -3.94 -5.28 13.35
N HIS A 593 -5.10 -5.84 13.06
CA HIS A 593 -5.77 -6.85 13.87
C HIS A 593 -6.29 -7.99 12.99
N ILE A 594 -6.21 -9.21 13.51
CA ILE A 594 -6.93 -10.37 12.97
C ILE A 594 -7.79 -10.93 14.10
N ILE A 595 -9.06 -11.14 13.84
CA ILE A 595 -9.96 -11.79 14.78
C ILE A 595 -10.55 -13.04 14.17
N ALA A 596 -10.40 -14.18 14.87
CA ALA A 596 -10.81 -15.50 14.43
C ALA A 596 -12.11 -15.92 15.16
N ILE A 597 -13.26 -15.84 14.48
CA ILE A 597 -14.58 -16.06 15.09
C ILE A 597 -15.18 -17.41 14.65
N PRO A 598 -15.41 -18.37 15.57
CA PRO A 598 -16.08 -19.63 15.26
C PRO A 598 -17.53 -19.43 14.80
N ARG A 599 -17.97 -20.31 13.87
CA ARG A 599 -19.37 -20.39 13.43
C ARG A 599 -20.26 -21.12 14.42
N ASP A 600 -19.73 -22.24 14.94
CA ASP A 600 -20.49 -23.18 15.74
C ASP A 600 -20.98 -22.54 17.06
N VAL A 601 -22.06 -23.10 17.59
CA VAL A 601 -22.53 -22.70 18.92
C VAL A 601 -21.61 -23.30 19.97
N LEU A 602 -21.22 -22.46 20.93
CA LEU A 602 -20.35 -22.82 22.05
C LEU A 602 -21.04 -22.44 23.36
N PRO A 603 -20.74 -23.15 24.47
CA PRO A 603 -21.22 -22.73 25.77
C PRO A 603 -20.51 -21.44 26.21
N VAL A 604 -21.20 -20.60 26.94
CA VAL A 604 -20.55 -19.51 27.68
C VAL A 604 -19.77 -20.13 28.84
N LEU A 605 -18.45 -19.86 28.88
CA LEU A 605 -17.56 -20.43 29.89
C LEU A 605 -17.79 -19.75 31.25
N THR A 606 -17.77 -20.58 32.31
CA THR A 606 -18.02 -20.14 33.69
C THR A 606 -16.77 -20.26 34.55
N LYS A 607 -16.71 -19.42 35.57
CA LYS A 607 -15.70 -19.51 36.64
C LYS A 607 -15.80 -20.89 37.31
N GLN A 608 -14.67 -21.43 37.71
CA GLN A 608 -14.59 -22.77 38.30
C GLN A 608 -15.52 -22.92 39.50
N GLY A 609 -16.39 -23.93 39.50
CA GLY A 609 -17.32 -24.22 40.57
C GLY A 609 -18.50 -23.26 40.70
N THR A 610 -18.73 -22.39 39.72
CA THR A 610 -19.85 -21.41 39.75
C THR A 610 -20.66 -21.45 38.45
N THR A 611 -21.77 -20.71 38.42
CA THR A 611 -22.55 -20.41 37.21
C THR A 611 -22.26 -19.02 36.66
N GLU A 612 -21.31 -18.28 37.26
CA GLU A 612 -20.93 -16.97 36.79
C GLU A 612 -20.07 -17.05 35.51
N PRO A 613 -20.34 -16.23 34.50
CA PRO A 613 -19.48 -16.19 33.33
C PRO A 613 -18.07 -15.71 33.65
N ILE A 614 -17.06 -16.20 32.94
CA ILE A 614 -15.67 -15.79 33.13
C ILE A 614 -15.50 -14.30 32.75
N TRP A 615 -16.13 -13.89 31.66
CA TRP A 615 -15.97 -12.54 31.12
C TRP A 615 -17.24 -11.70 31.24
N SER A 616 -17.07 -10.44 31.63
CA SER A 616 -18.08 -9.39 31.58
C SER A 616 -17.82 -8.42 30.41
N ALA A 617 -18.75 -7.52 30.11
CA ALA A 617 -18.56 -6.52 29.05
C ALA A 617 -17.46 -5.51 29.38
N GLU A 618 -17.19 -5.29 30.67
CA GLU A 618 -16.24 -4.32 31.20
C GLU A 618 -14.80 -4.84 31.28
N ASP A 619 -14.60 -6.18 31.25
CA ASP A 619 -13.28 -6.78 31.43
C ASP A 619 -12.30 -6.37 30.32
N ALA A 620 -11.06 -6.08 30.70
CA ALA A 620 -9.98 -5.88 29.75
C ALA A 620 -9.69 -7.18 28.98
N TRP A 621 -9.21 -7.05 27.75
CA TRP A 621 -8.71 -8.20 27.01
C TRP A 621 -7.37 -8.66 27.59
N GLU A 622 -7.28 -9.95 27.85
CA GLU A 622 -6.05 -10.60 28.33
C GLU A 622 -5.63 -11.70 27.34
N PRO A 623 -4.33 -11.83 27.02
CA PRO A 623 -3.86 -12.85 26.06
C PRO A 623 -4.10 -14.27 26.56
N VAL A 624 -4.12 -14.49 27.86
CA VAL A 624 -4.33 -15.80 28.50
C VAL A 624 -5.24 -15.67 29.70
N THR A 625 -6.17 -16.60 29.84
CA THR A 625 -7.08 -16.67 31.01
C THR A 625 -7.05 -18.09 31.60
N ALA A 626 -6.90 -18.20 32.92
CA ALA A 626 -7.03 -19.49 33.62
C ALA A 626 -8.50 -19.91 33.68
N LEU A 627 -8.81 -21.12 33.20
CA LEU A 627 -10.15 -21.69 33.20
C LEU A 627 -10.34 -22.71 34.31
N ARG A 628 -9.31 -23.50 34.60
CA ARG A 628 -9.24 -24.48 35.68
C ARG A 628 -7.89 -24.42 36.38
N THR A 629 -7.92 -24.52 37.67
CA THR A 629 -6.72 -24.69 38.50
C THR A 629 -6.96 -25.82 39.48
N ALA A 630 -6.06 -26.79 39.51
CA ALA A 630 -6.15 -27.95 40.40
C ALA A 630 -4.98 -27.94 41.39
N PRO A 631 -5.24 -28.14 42.69
CA PRO A 631 -4.16 -28.27 43.68
C PRO A 631 -3.19 -29.38 43.31
N GLY A 632 -1.89 -29.05 43.26
CA GLY A 632 -0.85 -30.02 42.88
C GLY A 632 -0.88 -30.44 41.42
N ALA A 633 -1.39 -29.59 40.52
CA ALA A 633 -1.43 -29.86 39.08
C ALA A 633 -0.04 -30.21 38.53
N LYS A 634 0.01 -31.35 37.81
CA LYS A 634 1.22 -31.88 37.17
C LYS A 634 1.17 -31.75 35.64
N ALA A 635 0.00 -31.47 35.12
CA ALA A 635 -0.26 -31.28 33.70
C ALA A 635 -0.96 -29.96 33.45
N VAL A 636 -0.75 -29.41 32.26
CA VAL A 636 -1.44 -28.22 31.79
C VAL A 636 -1.94 -28.41 30.36
N VAL A 637 -3.12 -27.89 30.09
CA VAL A 637 -3.69 -27.81 28.75
C VAL A 637 -3.78 -26.34 28.36
N LEU A 638 -3.17 -26.02 27.23
CA LEU A 638 -3.31 -24.72 26.57
C LEU A 638 -4.27 -24.87 25.41
N ALA A 639 -5.39 -24.18 25.44
CA ALA A 639 -6.39 -24.18 24.39
C ALA A 639 -6.39 -22.83 23.66
N LEU A 640 -6.20 -22.83 22.33
CA LEU A 640 -6.32 -21.61 21.53
C LEU A 640 -7.80 -21.37 21.20
N GLY A 641 -8.43 -20.45 21.91
CA GLY A 641 -9.79 -20.02 21.65
C GLY A 641 -10.87 -21.12 21.86
N ALA A 642 -11.68 -21.38 20.83
CA ALA A 642 -12.88 -22.21 20.87
C ALA A 642 -12.72 -23.62 21.47
N PRO A 643 -11.63 -24.38 21.28
CA PRO A 643 -11.44 -25.68 21.93
C PRO A 643 -11.41 -25.66 23.47
N ALA A 644 -11.37 -24.48 24.08
CA ALA A 644 -11.28 -24.31 25.52
C ALA A 644 -12.37 -25.07 26.30
N TYR A 645 -13.63 -25.13 25.81
CA TYR A 645 -14.69 -25.85 26.49
C TYR A 645 -14.44 -27.36 26.52
N VAL A 646 -13.87 -27.93 25.46
CA VAL A 646 -13.48 -29.35 25.39
C VAL A 646 -12.28 -29.61 26.32
N ALA A 647 -11.30 -28.69 26.33
CA ALA A 647 -10.15 -28.76 27.22
C ALA A 647 -10.55 -28.78 28.69
N VAL A 648 -11.51 -27.94 29.09
CA VAL A 648 -12.10 -27.92 30.44
C VAL A 648 -12.70 -29.26 30.79
N ALA A 649 -13.56 -29.79 29.93
CA ALA A 649 -14.21 -31.10 30.17
C ALA A 649 -13.20 -32.27 30.22
N ALA A 650 -12.13 -32.20 29.46
CA ALA A 650 -11.05 -33.20 29.48
C ALA A 650 -10.24 -33.12 30.80
N ALA A 651 -9.88 -31.91 31.24
CA ALA A 651 -9.13 -31.68 32.46
C ALA A 651 -9.94 -32.05 33.71
N ASP A 652 -11.23 -31.75 33.75
CA ASP A 652 -12.12 -32.13 34.83
C ASP A 652 -12.15 -33.68 34.95
N ARG A 653 -12.21 -34.42 33.84
CA ARG A 653 -12.13 -35.89 33.83
C ARG A 653 -10.76 -36.42 34.25
N ALA A 654 -9.68 -35.80 33.78
CA ALA A 654 -8.32 -36.16 34.14
C ALA A 654 -8.08 -35.97 35.64
N THR A 655 -8.52 -34.86 36.19
CA THR A 655 -8.43 -34.54 37.63
C THR A 655 -9.23 -35.57 38.46
N ALA A 656 -10.43 -35.95 38.03
CA ALA A 656 -11.23 -36.99 38.67
C ALA A 656 -10.56 -38.39 38.59
N ALA A 657 -9.76 -38.64 37.59
CA ALA A 657 -8.98 -39.87 37.43
C ALA A 657 -7.60 -39.80 38.16
N GLY A 658 -7.34 -38.80 38.99
CA GLY A 658 -6.12 -38.66 39.79
C GLY A 658 -4.95 -37.96 39.07
N VAL A 659 -5.20 -37.30 37.95
CA VAL A 659 -4.24 -36.47 37.24
C VAL A 659 -4.69 -35.01 37.31
N PRO A 660 -4.32 -34.26 38.39
CA PRO A 660 -4.70 -32.87 38.51
C PRO A 660 -4.15 -32.04 37.36
N THR A 661 -5.05 -31.38 36.62
CA THR A 661 -4.71 -30.72 35.34
C THR A 661 -5.22 -29.29 35.35
N ASP A 662 -4.34 -28.36 35.09
CA ASP A 662 -4.71 -26.95 34.86
C ASP A 662 -5.11 -26.72 33.40
N VAL A 663 -5.97 -25.73 33.17
CA VAL A 663 -6.38 -25.30 31.82
C VAL A 663 -6.28 -23.81 31.69
N PHE A 664 -5.57 -23.38 30.67
CA PHE A 664 -5.56 -21.97 30.25
C PHE A 664 -6.11 -21.88 28.83
N VAL A 665 -6.90 -20.84 28.58
CA VAL A 665 -7.22 -20.44 27.22
C VAL A 665 -6.26 -19.33 26.77
N VAL A 666 -5.68 -19.52 25.59
CA VAL A 666 -4.97 -18.46 24.87
C VAL A 666 -6.02 -17.72 24.03
N ASN A 667 -6.34 -16.50 24.46
CA ASN A 667 -7.33 -15.65 23.77
C ASN A 667 -6.74 -14.94 22.55
N GLY A 668 -5.43 -15.06 22.33
CA GLY A 668 -4.74 -14.48 21.19
C GLY A 668 -3.27 -14.17 21.46
N PHE A 669 -2.66 -13.46 20.55
CA PHE A 669 -1.24 -13.12 20.56
C PHE A 669 -1.03 -11.60 20.43
N PRO A 670 0.12 -11.05 20.92
CA PRO A 670 1.24 -11.76 21.54
C PRO A 670 0.91 -12.23 22.96
N VAL A 671 1.52 -13.36 23.36
CA VAL A 671 1.53 -13.86 24.73
C VAL A 671 2.88 -13.48 25.35
N PRO A 672 2.95 -12.93 26.58
CA PRO A 672 4.22 -12.62 27.24
C PRO A 672 5.10 -13.87 27.44
N GLU A 673 6.39 -13.78 27.16
CA GLU A 673 7.35 -14.89 27.33
C GLU A 673 7.33 -15.43 28.76
N ALA A 674 7.26 -14.53 29.77
CA ALA A 674 7.20 -14.89 31.17
C ALA A 674 6.05 -15.87 31.52
N PHE A 675 4.96 -15.89 30.74
CA PHE A 675 3.90 -16.88 30.90
C PHE A 675 4.40 -18.29 30.57
N PHE A 676 5.11 -18.44 29.47
CA PHE A 676 5.67 -19.75 29.05
C PHE A 676 6.80 -20.19 29.95
N ASP A 677 7.64 -19.29 30.42
CA ASP A 677 8.69 -19.58 31.40
C ASP A 677 8.07 -20.11 32.70
N GLY A 678 7.02 -19.46 33.21
CA GLY A 678 6.30 -19.91 34.38
C GLY A 678 5.63 -21.28 34.22
N LEU A 679 5.15 -21.60 33.00
CA LEU A 679 4.65 -22.94 32.69
C LEU A 679 5.79 -24.00 32.72
N ALA A 680 6.92 -23.69 32.08
CA ALA A 680 8.06 -24.60 32.03
C ALA A 680 8.63 -24.90 33.42
N GLU A 681 8.61 -23.92 34.33
CA GLU A 681 9.03 -24.13 35.72
C GLU A 681 8.02 -24.96 36.53
N LYS A 682 6.72 -24.81 36.26
CA LYS A 682 5.66 -25.44 37.08
C LYS A 682 5.30 -26.85 36.66
N TYR A 683 5.30 -27.15 35.36
CA TYR A 683 4.77 -28.39 34.83
C TYR A 683 5.88 -29.28 34.25
N GLN A 684 5.73 -30.58 34.47
CA GLN A 684 6.65 -31.60 33.92
C GLN A 684 6.14 -32.18 32.59
N HIS A 685 4.87 -31.94 32.29
CA HIS A 685 4.19 -32.47 31.08
C HIS A 685 3.17 -31.46 30.52
#